data_6515f8046fd27700447b742b61e3c669
#
_entry.id   6515f8046fd27700447b742b61e3c669
#
_cell.length_a   1.000
_cell.length_b   1.000
_cell.length_c   1.000
_cell.angle_alpha   90.00
_cell.angle_beta   90.00
_cell.angle_gamma   90.00
#
_symmetry.space_group_name_H-M   'P 1'
#
loop_
_entity.id
_entity.type
_entity.pdbx_description
1 polymer ?
#
loop_
_entity_poly.entity_id
_entity_poly.type
_entity_poly.pdbx_seq_one_letter_code
_entity_poly.pdbx_strand_id
1 'polypeptide(L)'
;VTAERKVWPGHAYPLGATFDGSGTNFAVYSSVAEQVELSLFDGDREQHYRLEPGIGSVWHAYMPEVGPGQAYGYRVHGPWDPAHGLRCNPAKLLVDPYARAISRGLKSDRALRGDAEDGTASTVDSAPFTFRSVVAQPYFDWGNDRPLETPWNETVIYEVHVKGFTERDPRVPAEIRGTYAGLAHPASIRYLKKLGITAVELLPVHSFAHDGFLLDRGLANYWGYHTIGYFAPQPTYASGSSTTGAVAEFKQMVKSLHKAGIEVILDVVYNHTAEGNHEGPVLSMRGLDNQAYYRLVADNPAFYMDYTGTGNTLNMRHPHVLQLVMDSLRYWIQEMHVDGFRFDLASSLARGLHEVDRLGAFFDLIQQDPVVSRVKLIAEPWDVGEGGYQVGNFPPLWSEWNGKYRDWIRDYWRSEPGSLPELGSRFTGSSDLYEAGTRFPHASVNFVTAHDGFTLLDLVSYNEKHNEANGEDNRDGESHNRSFNCGAEGPTDDPVVNALRRRQQRNLLATLFLSQGVPMLVAGDEIGRTQGGNNNAYCQDNEVSWLDWEHADKDLLEFVRKLTKLRRDHAVFRRRGWFQGKSIRPRKDGKARPDIAWLDPDGNEMTDEQWAADLSRTVQVVLDGHGISVPDMRGSPILDDTFLVVFHANPEDRTLRLPGPAWGTAWNRVLDTERGFATGIERFEPGSELAVLGRSVWVFEEAT
;
A
#
# COMPACT_ATOMS: atom_id res chain seq x y z
N VAL A 1 8.10 -38.61 33.65
CA VAL A 1 8.60 -37.43 34.36
C VAL A 1 9.50 -36.70 33.38
N THR A 2 8.99 -35.70 32.70
CA THR A 2 9.83 -34.80 31.88
C THR A 2 10.73 -34.04 32.82
N ALA A 3 12.05 -34.12 32.63
CA ALA A 3 13.03 -33.35 33.39
C ALA A 3 12.67 -31.86 33.32
N GLU A 4 12.74 -31.19 34.47
CA GLU A 4 12.56 -29.74 34.56
C GLU A 4 13.65 -29.08 33.69
N ARG A 5 13.24 -28.25 32.71
CA ARG A 5 14.20 -27.59 31.82
C ARG A 5 15.06 -26.61 32.62
N LYS A 6 16.34 -26.55 32.30
CA LYS A 6 17.24 -25.58 32.89
C LYS A 6 16.94 -24.18 32.39
N VAL A 7 16.94 -23.20 33.28
CA VAL A 7 16.85 -21.78 32.96
C VAL A 7 18.18 -21.13 33.31
N TRP A 8 18.77 -20.42 32.36
CA TRP A 8 20.03 -19.67 32.62
C TRP A 8 19.70 -18.17 32.56
N PRO A 9 20.53 -17.32 33.18
CA PRO A 9 20.49 -15.89 32.94
C PRO A 9 20.65 -15.64 31.45
N GLY A 10 19.75 -14.87 30.88
CA GLY A 10 19.81 -14.52 29.48
C GLY A 10 20.43 -13.12 29.28
N HIS A 11 20.18 -12.55 28.14
CA HIS A 11 20.57 -11.19 27.79
C HIS A 11 19.34 -10.35 27.54
N ALA A 12 19.36 -9.07 27.96
CA ALA A 12 18.26 -8.13 27.75
C ALA A 12 18.04 -7.80 26.26
N TYR A 13 19.04 -7.94 25.44
CA TYR A 13 19.00 -7.64 24.00
C TYR A 13 19.66 -8.74 23.18
N PRO A 14 19.18 -8.96 21.92
CA PRO A 14 18.02 -8.33 21.31
C PRO A 14 16.70 -8.76 21.96
N LEU A 15 15.64 -7.93 21.83
CA LEU A 15 14.29 -8.29 22.26
C LEU A 15 13.73 -9.42 21.39
N GLY A 16 12.79 -10.19 21.95
CA GLY A 16 12.17 -11.34 21.31
C GLY A 16 12.90 -12.66 21.60
N ALA A 17 12.57 -13.69 20.82
CA ALA A 17 13.19 -15.01 20.91
C ALA A 17 14.35 -15.13 19.91
N THR A 18 15.57 -15.26 20.40
CA THR A 18 16.78 -15.36 19.58
C THR A 18 17.44 -16.74 19.77
N PHE A 19 17.35 -17.58 18.73
CA PHE A 19 18.00 -18.89 18.69
C PHE A 19 19.47 -18.76 18.23
N ASP A 20 20.39 -19.35 18.97
CA ASP A 20 21.84 -19.29 18.72
C ASP A 20 22.46 -20.61 18.25
N GLY A 21 21.64 -21.64 18.04
CA GLY A 21 22.07 -22.99 17.67
C GLY A 21 22.15 -23.98 18.85
N SER A 22 22.19 -23.51 20.09
CA SER A 22 22.28 -24.32 21.31
C SER A 22 21.07 -24.16 22.22
N GLY A 23 20.37 -23.03 22.10
CA GLY A 23 19.19 -22.67 22.86
C GLY A 23 18.61 -21.35 22.39
N THR A 24 17.65 -20.83 23.11
CA THR A 24 16.97 -19.58 22.76
C THR A 24 17.00 -18.59 23.92
N ASN A 25 17.45 -17.38 23.63
CA ASN A 25 17.31 -16.24 24.53
C ASN A 25 15.93 -15.59 24.31
N PHE A 26 15.20 -15.40 25.40
CA PHE A 26 13.90 -14.69 25.40
C PHE A 26 14.06 -13.38 26.15
N ALA A 27 13.60 -12.28 25.57
CA ALA A 27 13.65 -10.96 26.15
C ALA A 27 12.42 -10.15 25.79
N VAL A 28 11.74 -9.56 26.79
CA VAL A 28 10.52 -8.77 26.61
C VAL A 28 10.51 -7.55 27.52
N TYR A 29 10.00 -6.43 26.98
CA TYR A 29 9.89 -5.18 27.76
C TYR A 29 8.57 -5.10 28.49
N SER A 30 8.63 -4.72 29.77
CA SER A 30 7.47 -4.25 30.57
C SER A 30 7.96 -3.47 31.78
N SER A 31 7.60 -2.20 31.88
CA SER A 31 7.97 -1.32 33.00
C SER A 31 7.04 -1.47 34.22
N VAL A 32 5.85 -2.02 34.01
CA VAL A 32 4.80 -2.16 35.04
C VAL A 32 4.72 -3.57 35.64
N ALA A 33 5.43 -4.54 35.03
CA ALA A 33 5.42 -5.91 35.51
C ALA A 33 6.14 -6.04 36.84
N GLU A 34 5.56 -6.83 37.76
CA GLU A 34 6.17 -7.27 39.00
C GLU A 34 6.86 -8.66 38.83
N GLN A 35 6.33 -9.46 37.90
CA GLN A 35 6.90 -10.73 37.47
C GLN A 35 6.45 -11.02 36.04
N VAL A 36 7.36 -11.59 35.22
CA VAL A 36 7.05 -12.11 33.90
C VAL A 36 7.38 -13.58 33.86
N GLU A 37 6.46 -14.38 33.34
CA GLU A 37 6.63 -15.81 33.09
C GLU A 37 6.69 -16.07 31.58
N LEU A 38 7.68 -16.85 31.17
CA LEU A 38 7.75 -17.47 29.86
C LEU A 38 6.93 -18.77 29.90
N SER A 39 5.92 -18.86 29.08
CA SER A 39 5.13 -20.07 28.85
C SER A 39 5.68 -20.81 27.65
N LEU A 40 6.14 -22.04 27.82
CA LEU A 40 6.52 -22.95 26.74
C LEU A 40 5.47 -24.04 26.58
N PHE A 41 5.13 -24.36 25.33
CA PHE A 41 4.08 -25.32 25.00
C PHE A 41 4.66 -26.58 24.37
N ASP A 42 4.18 -27.74 24.86
CA ASP A 42 4.35 -29.05 24.24
C ASP A 42 2.94 -29.58 23.91
N GLY A 43 2.51 -29.37 22.67
CA GLY A 43 1.11 -29.47 22.29
C GLY A 43 0.26 -28.47 23.07
N ASP A 44 -0.71 -28.95 23.85
CA ASP A 44 -1.55 -28.10 24.71
C ASP A 44 -1.04 -28.00 26.15
N ARG A 45 0.06 -28.70 26.48
CA ARG A 45 0.66 -28.65 27.81
C ARG A 45 1.53 -27.41 27.92
N GLU A 46 1.20 -26.52 28.85
CA GLU A 46 1.92 -25.31 29.19
C GLU A 46 2.87 -25.53 30.36
N GLN A 47 4.08 -24.99 30.28
CA GLN A 47 5.08 -24.96 31.36
C GLN A 47 5.57 -23.54 31.55
N HIS A 48 5.62 -23.07 32.79
CA HIS A 48 5.98 -21.70 33.16
C HIS A 48 7.42 -21.61 33.66
N TYR A 49 8.13 -20.58 33.22
CA TYR A 49 9.50 -20.27 33.62
C TYR A 49 9.60 -18.79 33.95
N ARG A 50 10.04 -18.46 35.17
CA ARG A 50 10.20 -17.07 35.56
C ARG A 50 11.37 -16.43 34.83
N LEU A 51 11.15 -15.22 34.28
CA LEU A 51 12.19 -14.39 33.71
C LEU A 51 12.85 -13.53 34.80
N GLU A 52 14.13 -13.21 34.59
CA GLU A 52 14.87 -12.30 35.45
C GLU A 52 14.69 -10.86 34.99
N PRO A 53 14.49 -9.91 35.92
CA PRO A 53 14.44 -8.50 35.61
C PRO A 53 15.83 -7.97 35.24
N GLY A 54 15.92 -7.31 34.07
CA GLY A 54 17.17 -6.74 33.56
C GLY A 54 17.15 -5.23 33.48
N ILE A 55 18.17 -4.66 32.86
CA ILE A 55 18.32 -3.22 32.65
C ILE A 55 17.21 -2.70 31.75
N GLY A 56 16.64 -1.51 32.08
CA GLY A 56 15.64 -0.85 31.26
C GLY A 56 14.30 -1.55 31.25
N SER A 57 13.93 -2.24 32.33
CA SER A 57 12.66 -2.98 32.45
C SER A 57 12.49 -4.09 31.42
N VAL A 58 13.60 -4.68 30.94
CA VAL A 58 13.58 -5.85 30.05
C VAL A 58 13.72 -7.12 30.87
N TRP A 59 12.76 -8.00 30.75
CA TRP A 59 12.71 -9.31 31.42
C TRP A 59 13.30 -10.36 30.48
N HIS A 60 14.23 -11.20 30.95
CA HIS A 60 14.92 -12.14 30.07
C HIS A 60 15.29 -13.46 30.74
N ALA A 61 15.48 -14.50 29.93
CA ALA A 61 16.08 -15.79 30.30
C ALA A 61 16.64 -16.46 29.05
N TYR A 62 17.63 -17.32 29.23
CA TYR A 62 18.11 -18.22 28.23
C TYR A 62 17.66 -19.67 28.52
N MET A 63 17.06 -20.30 27.52
CA MET A 63 16.54 -21.67 27.61
C MET A 63 17.39 -22.60 26.75
N PRO A 64 18.30 -23.39 27.36
CA PRO A 64 19.06 -24.41 26.64
C PRO A 64 18.15 -25.41 25.96
N GLU A 65 18.56 -25.92 24.81
CA GLU A 65 17.85 -26.96 24.04
C GLU A 65 16.44 -26.52 23.49
N VAL A 66 16.05 -25.29 23.69
CA VAL A 66 14.86 -24.72 23.06
C VAL A 66 15.25 -24.14 21.69
N GLY A 67 14.61 -24.61 20.62
CA GLY A 67 14.96 -24.25 19.26
C GLY A 67 13.75 -23.94 18.37
N PRO A 68 13.99 -23.76 17.07
CA PRO A 68 12.95 -23.45 16.10
C PRO A 68 11.78 -24.43 16.13
N GLY A 69 10.56 -23.89 16.06
CA GLY A 69 9.31 -24.64 16.17
C GLY A 69 8.72 -24.66 17.60
N GLN A 70 9.48 -24.27 18.63
CA GLN A 70 8.95 -24.17 19.99
C GLN A 70 7.91 -23.06 20.07
N ALA A 71 6.68 -23.41 20.43
CA ALA A 71 5.62 -22.47 20.73
C ALA A 71 5.78 -21.88 22.13
N TYR A 72 5.57 -20.56 22.26
CA TYR A 72 5.74 -19.84 23.53
C TYR A 72 4.81 -18.62 23.60
N GLY A 73 4.75 -18.00 24.77
CA GLY A 73 4.14 -16.71 25.05
C GLY A 73 4.56 -16.20 26.41
N TYR A 74 3.98 -15.08 26.84
CA TYR A 74 4.28 -14.49 28.15
C TYR A 74 3.02 -14.38 28.99
N ARG A 75 3.19 -14.49 30.32
CA ARG A 75 2.19 -14.14 31.31
C ARG A 75 2.78 -13.09 32.24
N VAL A 76 2.04 -12.00 32.48
CA VAL A 76 2.52 -10.83 33.22
C VAL A 76 1.73 -10.68 34.50
N HIS A 77 2.43 -10.72 35.63
CA HIS A 77 1.92 -10.36 36.94
C HIS A 77 2.24 -8.88 37.19
N GLY A 78 1.29 -8.14 37.68
CA GLY A 78 1.42 -6.71 37.94
C GLY A 78 0.05 -6.08 38.22
N PRO A 79 -0.05 -4.75 38.27
CA PRO A 79 -1.26 -4.07 38.64
C PRO A 79 -2.39 -4.23 37.62
N TRP A 80 -3.60 -4.49 38.14
CA TRP A 80 -4.85 -4.40 37.39
C TRP A 80 -5.63 -3.19 37.91
N ASP A 81 -5.48 -2.07 37.21
CA ASP A 81 -6.20 -0.81 37.49
C ASP A 81 -6.50 -0.12 36.15
N PRO A 82 -7.54 -0.60 35.41
CA PRO A 82 -7.92 -0.04 34.14
C PRO A 82 -8.22 1.46 34.16
N ALA A 83 -8.70 1.99 35.27
CA ALA A 83 -8.98 3.42 35.39
C ALA A 83 -7.72 4.29 35.27
N HIS A 84 -6.56 3.74 35.62
CA HIS A 84 -5.26 4.38 35.46
C HIS A 84 -4.47 3.78 34.27
N GLY A 85 -5.11 2.95 33.41
CA GLY A 85 -4.47 2.37 32.23
C GLY A 85 -3.59 1.15 32.51
N LEU A 86 -3.65 0.55 33.69
CA LEU A 86 -2.86 -0.63 34.06
C LEU A 86 -3.69 -1.90 33.85
N ARG A 87 -3.19 -2.83 33.03
CA ARG A 87 -3.98 -3.99 32.55
C ARG A 87 -3.21 -5.33 32.61
N CYS A 88 -2.27 -5.49 33.54
CA CYS A 88 -1.59 -6.76 33.73
C CYS A 88 -2.56 -7.84 34.24
N ASN A 89 -2.57 -9.00 33.60
CA ASN A 89 -3.41 -10.12 33.99
C ASN A 89 -2.73 -11.44 33.64
N PRO A 90 -2.22 -12.23 34.63
CA PRO A 90 -1.52 -13.49 34.36
C PRO A 90 -2.40 -14.60 33.78
N ALA A 91 -3.73 -14.47 33.84
CA ALA A 91 -4.65 -15.38 33.14
C ALA A 91 -4.62 -15.19 31.61
N LYS A 92 -3.95 -14.16 31.09
CA LYS A 92 -3.86 -13.89 29.67
C LYS A 92 -2.51 -14.30 29.13
N LEU A 93 -2.53 -15.22 28.14
CA LEU A 93 -1.34 -15.55 27.35
C LEU A 93 -1.10 -14.46 26.32
N LEU A 94 0.08 -13.86 26.35
CA LEU A 94 0.46 -12.73 25.50
C LEU A 94 1.43 -13.15 24.41
N VAL A 95 1.17 -12.72 23.19
CA VAL A 95 2.10 -12.82 22.06
C VAL A 95 3.28 -11.89 22.29
N ASP A 96 4.46 -12.36 22.01
CA ASP A 96 5.67 -11.55 22.00
C ASP A 96 5.60 -10.50 20.86
N PRO A 97 5.71 -9.20 21.15
CA PRO A 97 5.72 -8.16 20.11
C PRO A 97 6.82 -8.33 19.06
N TYR A 98 7.90 -9.05 19.41
CA TYR A 98 9.05 -9.37 18.54
C TYR A 98 8.98 -10.79 17.94
N ALA A 99 7.84 -11.48 18.05
CA ALA A 99 7.70 -12.83 17.51
C ALA A 99 7.89 -12.83 15.99
N ARG A 100 8.85 -13.63 15.49
CA ARG A 100 9.14 -13.79 14.05
C ARG A 100 8.25 -14.83 13.37
N ALA A 101 7.52 -15.60 14.13
CA ALA A 101 6.48 -16.51 13.67
C ALA A 101 5.38 -16.60 14.72
N ILE A 102 4.13 -16.68 14.26
CA ILE A 102 2.93 -16.76 15.10
C ILE A 102 2.07 -17.93 14.62
N SER A 103 1.49 -18.69 15.55
CA SER A 103 0.61 -19.80 15.22
C SER A 103 -0.70 -19.31 14.59
N ARG A 104 -1.37 -20.17 13.84
CA ARG A 104 -2.79 -19.98 13.44
C ARG A 104 -3.68 -20.14 14.66
N GLY A 105 -4.85 -19.53 14.67
CA GLY A 105 -5.94 -19.99 15.51
C GLY A 105 -6.43 -19.07 16.61
N LEU A 106 -6.55 -17.75 16.38
CA LEU A 106 -7.40 -16.94 17.23
C LEU A 106 -8.86 -17.40 17.14
N LYS A 107 -9.50 -17.61 18.27
CA LYS A 107 -10.92 -17.92 18.36
C LYS A 107 -11.62 -16.78 19.10
N SER A 108 -12.73 -16.30 18.55
CA SER A 108 -13.57 -15.32 19.28
C SER A 108 -14.09 -15.97 20.56
N ASP A 109 -13.64 -15.47 21.70
CA ASP A 109 -14.10 -15.94 23.02
C ASP A 109 -13.92 -14.84 24.07
N ARG A 110 -14.84 -14.79 25.06
CA ARG A 110 -14.74 -13.86 26.16
C ARG A 110 -13.47 -14.04 27.01
N ALA A 111 -12.88 -15.24 26.99
CA ALA A 111 -11.60 -15.49 27.64
C ALA A 111 -10.45 -14.57 27.18
N LEU A 112 -10.57 -13.96 26.00
CA LEU A 112 -9.60 -12.99 25.50
C LEU A 112 -9.69 -11.63 26.17
N ARG A 113 -10.81 -11.29 26.84
CA ARG A 113 -10.97 -10.04 27.60
C ARG A 113 -10.17 -10.09 28.90
N GLY A 114 -9.57 -8.96 29.26
CA GLY A 114 -8.81 -8.83 30.50
C GLY A 114 -9.67 -8.73 31.74
N ASP A 115 -10.91 -8.24 31.60
CA ASP A 115 -11.89 -7.97 32.66
C ASP A 115 -12.93 -9.07 32.81
N ALA A 116 -13.43 -9.24 34.02
CA ALA A 116 -14.67 -9.95 34.34
C ALA A 116 -15.88 -9.00 34.20
N GLU A 117 -17.11 -9.50 34.39
CA GLU A 117 -18.32 -8.71 34.24
C GLU A 117 -18.46 -7.60 35.29
N ASP A 118 -17.83 -7.77 36.44
CA ASP A 118 -17.78 -6.80 37.54
C ASP A 118 -16.62 -5.78 37.44
N GLY A 119 -15.83 -5.83 36.33
CA GLY A 119 -14.67 -4.97 36.10
C GLY A 119 -13.38 -5.43 36.78
N THR A 120 -13.42 -6.51 37.57
CA THR A 120 -12.21 -7.10 38.17
C THR A 120 -11.40 -7.82 37.10
N ALA A 121 -10.14 -8.17 37.39
CA ALA A 121 -9.32 -8.98 36.49
C ALA A 121 -9.98 -10.37 36.23
N SER A 122 -10.17 -10.72 34.98
CA SER A 122 -10.69 -12.04 34.57
C SER A 122 -9.73 -13.14 35.02
N THR A 123 -10.25 -14.21 35.61
CA THR A 123 -9.48 -15.41 35.96
C THR A 123 -9.52 -16.50 34.89
N VAL A 124 -10.21 -16.28 33.78
CA VAL A 124 -10.34 -17.24 32.69
C VAL A 124 -9.07 -17.27 31.86
N ASP A 125 -8.49 -18.47 31.69
CA ASP A 125 -7.29 -18.64 30.88
C ASP A 125 -7.56 -18.42 29.40
N SER A 126 -6.78 -17.54 28.75
CA SER A 126 -6.89 -17.24 27.33
C SER A 126 -6.09 -18.19 26.41
N ALA A 127 -5.17 -18.98 26.95
CA ALA A 127 -4.25 -19.81 26.14
C ALA A 127 -4.92 -20.74 25.12
N PRO A 128 -6.12 -21.32 25.39
CA PRO A 128 -6.82 -22.16 24.40
C PRO A 128 -7.43 -21.39 23.20
N PHE A 129 -7.51 -20.05 23.31
CA PHE A 129 -8.26 -19.19 22.37
C PHE A 129 -7.37 -18.20 21.63
N THR A 130 -6.13 -17.99 22.07
CA THR A 130 -5.24 -16.98 21.52
C THR A 130 -4.11 -17.58 20.64
N PHE A 131 -3.39 -16.73 19.97
CA PHE A 131 -2.16 -17.07 19.25
C PHE A 131 -1.04 -17.49 20.21
N ARG A 132 -0.07 -18.23 19.66
CA ARG A 132 1.22 -18.50 20.32
C ARG A 132 2.34 -17.97 19.44
N SER A 133 3.30 -17.32 20.04
CA SER A 133 4.59 -17.02 19.39
C SER A 133 5.35 -18.30 19.13
N VAL A 134 6.17 -18.34 18.08
CA VAL A 134 6.97 -19.52 17.75
C VAL A 134 8.41 -19.12 17.47
N VAL A 135 9.36 -19.85 18.05
CA VAL A 135 10.80 -19.65 17.77
C VAL A 135 11.05 -19.94 16.29
N ALA A 136 11.49 -18.94 15.55
CA ALA A 136 11.74 -19.06 14.11
C ALA A 136 13.16 -19.56 13.82
N GLN A 137 13.33 -20.25 12.68
CA GLN A 137 14.65 -20.57 12.13
C GLN A 137 15.24 -19.31 11.51
N PRO A 138 16.41 -18.84 11.98
CA PRO A 138 17.01 -17.62 11.45
C PRO A 138 17.65 -17.82 10.05
N TYR A 139 18.10 -19.04 9.74
CA TYR A 139 18.81 -19.30 8.49
C TYR A 139 17.87 -19.44 7.29
N PHE A 140 18.25 -18.77 6.21
CA PHE A 140 17.68 -18.94 4.88
C PHE A 140 18.76 -18.70 3.82
N ASP A 141 18.81 -19.54 2.79
CA ASP A 141 19.77 -19.39 1.71
C ASP A 141 19.28 -18.37 0.68
N TRP A 142 19.73 -17.13 0.80
CA TRP A 142 19.47 -16.07 -0.17
C TRP A 142 20.29 -16.21 -1.47
N GLY A 143 21.38 -17.01 -1.46
CA GLY A 143 22.30 -17.13 -2.61
C GLY A 143 22.91 -15.78 -3.00
N ASN A 144 22.68 -15.35 -4.23
CA ASN A 144 23.18 -14.08 -4.77
C ASN A 144 22.09 -12.98 -4.78
N ASP A 145 21.05 -13.11 -4.00
CA ASP A 145 19.99 -12.09 -3.92
C ASP A 145 20.55 -10.77 -3.38
N ARG A 146 20.04 -9.67 -3.91
CA ARG A 146 20.43 -8.31 -3.52
C ARG A 146 19.28 -7.35 -3.83
N PRO A 147 19.21 -6.18 -3.16
CA PRO A 147 18.27 -5.12 -3.48
C PRO A 147 18.33 -4.74 -4.96
N LEU A 148 17.18 -4.51 -5.57
CA LEU A 148 17.08 -4.16 -6.98
C LEU A 148 17.35 -2.69 -7.23
N GLU A 149 16.98 -1.82 -6.27
CA GLU A 149 17.18 -0.36 -6.32
C GLU A 149 16.65 0.26 -7.63
N THR A 150 15.49 -0.22 -8.10
CA THR A 150 14.83 0.33 -9.30
C THR A 150 14.61 1.82 -9.14
N PRO A 151 15.06 2.68 -10.08
CA PRO A 151 14.86 4.12 -9.99
C PRO A 151 13.38 4.49 -9.87
N TRP A 152 13.05 5.43 -9.00
CA TRP A 152 11.67 5.85 -8.78
C TRP A 152 10.90 6.22 -10.06
N ASN A 153 11.56 6.94 -10.98
CA ASN A 153 10.95 7.32 -12.25
C ASN A 153 10.72 6.14 -13.22
N GLU A 154 11.31 4.98 -12.95
CA GLU A 154 11.11 3.73 -13.69
C GLU A 154 10.16 2.77 -12.98
N THR A 155 9.74 3.12 -11.77
CA THR A 155 8.86 2.30 -10.95
C THR A 155 7.43 2.35 -11.46
N VAL A 156 6.80 1.18 -11.56
CA VAL A 156 5.37 0.96 -11.76
C VAL A 156 4.92 0.03 -10.65
N ILE A 157 4.07 0.53 -9.76
CA ILE A 157 3.58 -0.20 -8.59
C ILE A 157 2.32 -0.98 -8.95
N TYR A 158 2.23 -2.20 -8.44
CA TYR A 158 1.04 -3.04 -8.53
C TYR A 158 0.60 -3.41 -7.11
N GLU A 159 -0.45 -2.76 -6.63
CA GLU A 159 -1.05 -3.05 -5.33
C GLU A 159 -1.79 -4.38 -5.40
N VAL A 160 -1.45 -5.34 -4.54
CA VAL A 160 -1.94 -6.71 -4.68
C VAL A 160 -2.13 -7.41 -3.34
N HIS A 161 -3.24 -8.14 -3.20
CA HIS A 161 -3.50 -9.03 -2.07
C HIS A 161 -2.94 -10.43 -2.36
N VAL A 162 -2.09 -10.97 -1.46
CA VAL A 162 -1.42 -12.27 -1.65
C VAL A 162 -2.42 -13.38 -1.97
N LYS A 163 -3.51 -13.50 -1.20
CA LYS A 163 -4.53 -14.53 -1.41
C LYS A 163 -5.36 -14.27 -2.66
N GLY A 164 -5.97 -13.09 -2.75
CA GLY A 164 -6.93 -12.76 -3.80
C GLY A 164 -6.37 -12.82 -5.22
N PHE A 165 -5.07 -12.60 -5.37
CA PHE A 165 -4.41 -12.61 -6.69
C PHE A 165 -4.43 -14.01 -7.34
N THR A 166 -4.15 -15.07 -6.58
CA THR A 166 -4.00 -16.41 -7.17
C THR A 166 -5.08 -17.41 -6.77
N GLU A 167 -5.97 -17.09 -5.84
CA GLU A 167 -6.96 -18.04 -5.29
C GLU A 167 -7.80 -18.72 -6.37
N ARG A 168 -8.17 -17.98 -7.42
CA ARG A 168 -8.94 -18.49 -8.55
C ARG A 168 -8.11 -18.59 -9.85
N ASP A 169 -6.77 -18.50 -9.79
CA ASP A 169 -5.95 -18.59 -11.00
C ASP A 169 -5.75 -20.04 -11.46
N PRO A 170 -6.34 -20.46 -12.58
CA PRO A 170 -6.21 -21.83 -13.07
C PRO A 170 -4.79 -22.19 -13.56
N ARG A 171 -3.92 -21.19 -13.75
CA ARG A 171 -2.53 -21.38 -14.19
C ARG A 171 -1.60 -21.73 -13.03
N VAL A 172 -2.07 -21.58 -11.78
CA VAL A 172 -1.35 -21.88 -10.54
C VAL A 172 -1.90 -23.20 -9.99
N PRO A 173 -1.03 -24.13 -9.54
CA PRO A 173 -1.46 -25.37 -8.89
C PRO A 173 -2.37 -25.10 -7.69
N ALA A 174 -3.44 -25.89 -7.55
CA ALA A 174 -4.48 -25.63 -6.54
C ALA A 174 -3.96 -25.61 -5.10
N GLU A 175 -2.93 -26.42 -4.79
CA GLU A 175 -2.32 -26.56 -3.47
C GLU A 175 -1.52 -25.35 -3.01
N ILE A 176 -1.17 -24.43 -3.93
CA ILE A 176 -0.43 -23.22 -3.61
C ILE A 176 -1.19 -21.94 -3.97
N ARG A 177 -2.43 -22.02 -4.44
CA ARG A 177 -3.27 -20.85 -4.68
C ARG A 177 -3.51 -20.08 -3.40
N GLY A 178 -3.63 -18.77 -3.50
CA GLY A 178 -3.87 -17.88 -2.36
C GLY A 178 -2.70 -17.78 -1.38
N THR A 179 -1.49 -18.19 -1.76
CA THR A 179 -0.33 -18.23 -0.88
C THR A 179 0.87 -17.45 -1.42
N TYR A 180 1.91 -17.25 -0.59
CA TYR A 180 3.19 -16.68 -1.02
C TYR A 180 3.80 -17.49 -2.17
N ALA A 181 3.72 -18.82 -2.12
CA ALA A 181 4.19 -19.70 -3.20
C ALA A 181 3.37 -19.51 -4.49
N GLY A 182 2.07 -19.24 -4.38
CA GLY A 182 1.21 -18.92 -5.52
C GLY A 182 1.61 -17.61 -6.20
N LEU A 183 1.88 -16.57 -5.43
CA LEU A 183 2.38 -15.29 -5.96
C LEU A 183 3.77 -15.45 -6.58
N ALA A 184 4.65 -16.26 -6.00
CA ALA A 184 5.97 -16.61 -6.50
C ALA A 184 5.95 -17.58 -7.71
N HIS A 185 4.81 -18.14 -8.06
CA HIS A 185 4.70 -19.12 -9.13
C HIS A 185 5.10 -18.52 -10.49
N PRO A 186 5.79 -19.28 -11.37
CA PRO A 186 6.24 -18.74 -12.66
C PRO A 186 5.14 -18.14 -13.55
N ALA A 187 3.88 -18.59 -13.42
CA ALA A 187 2.76 -18.01 -14.17
C ALA A 187 2.43 -16.60 -13.67
N SER A 188 2.40 -16.39 -12.34
CA SER A 188 2.18 -15.10 -11.69
C SER A 188 3.29 -14.11 -12.04
N ILE A 189 4.54 -14.51 -11.91
CA ILE A 189 5.72 -13.68 -12.26
C ILE A 189 5.71 -13.29 -13.75
N ARG A 190 5.43 -14.24 -14.64
CA ARG A 190 5.34 -13.92 -16.08
C ARG A 190 4.22 -12.94 -16.40
N TYR A 191 3.10 -13.03 -15.67
CA TYR A 191 1.99 -12.09 -15.83
C TYR A 191 2.42 -10.67 -15.45
N LEU A 192 2.98 -10.48 -14.25
CA LEU A 192 3.47 -9.21 -13.74
C LEU A 192 4.53 -8.60 -14.67
N LYS A 193 5.49 -9.39 -15.12
CA LYS A 193 6.51 -8.93 -16.10
C LYS A 193 5.91 -8.49 -17.42
N LYS A 194 4.95 -9.24 -17.97
CA LYS A 194 4.28 -8.88 -19.24
C LYS A 194 3.43 -7.63 -19.08
N LEU A 195 2.89 -7.40 -17.89
CA LEU A 195 2.16 -6.19 -17.56
C LEU A 195 3.09 -4.97 -17.42
N GLY A 196 4.40 -5.18 -17.27
CA GLY A 196 5.38 -4.11 -17.12
C GLY A 196 5.56 -3.63 -15.69
N ILE A 197 5.13 -4.42 -14.71
CA ILE A 197 5.26 -4.12 -13.28
C ILE A 197 6.71 -4.24 -12.84
N THR A 198 7.18 -3.29 -12.05
CA THR A 198 8.54 -3.27 -11.48
C THR A 198 8.53 -3.41 -9.96
N ALA A 199 7.41 -3.16 -9.29
CA ALA A 199 7.25 -3.35 -7.86
C ALA A 199 5.85 -3.87 -7.54
N VAL A 200 5.73 -4.87 -6.67
CA VAL A 200 4.47 -5.25 -6.04
C VAL A 200 4.38 -4.57 -4.69
N GLU A 201 3.24 -3.94 -4.39
CA GLU A 201 2.88 -3.44 -3.07
C GLU A 201 1.86 -4.42 -2.47
N LEU A 202 2.32 -5.18 -1.48
CA LEU A 202 1.50 -6.22 -0.87
C LEU A 202 0.61 -5.61 0.21
N LEU A 203 -0.71 -5.81 0.11
CA LEU A 203 -1.60 -5.55 1.26
C LEU A 203 -1.05 -6.26 2.49
N PRO A 204 -1.43 -5.85 3.72
CA PRO A 204 -0.74 -6.26 4.93
C PRO A 204 -0.44 -7.76 5.01
N VAL A 205 0.83 -8.08 5.15
CA VAL A 205 1.36 -9.43 5.34
C VAL A 205 1.93 -9.66 6.73
N HIS A 206 1.99 -8.64 7.57
CA HIS A 206 2.21 -8.82 9.00
C HIS A 206 1.10 -9.68 9.57
N SER A 207 1.41 -10.54 10.55
CA SER A 207 0.37 -11.34 11.19
C SER A 207 -0.72 -10.46 11.79
N PHE A 208 -1.95 -10.70 11.40
CA PHE A 208 -3.13 -9.95 11.82
C PHE A 208 -4.20 -10.85 12.43
N ALA A 209 -5.13 -10.25 13.18
CA ALA A 209 -6.26 -10.92 13.76
C ALA A 209 -7.56 -10.62 13.00
N HIS A 210 -8.54 -11.49 13.13
CA HIS A 210 -9.90 -11.22 12.73
C HIS A 210 -10.68 -10.59 13.88
N ASP A 211 -11.54 -9.63 13.55
CA ASP A 211 -12.43 -9.02 14.53
C ASP A 211 -13.47 -10.02 15.00
N GLY A 212 -13.76 -10.02 16.31
CA GLY A 212 -14.75 -10.93 16.88
C GLY A 212 -16.13 -10.77 16.23
N PHE A 213 -16.55 -9.52 16.00
CA PHE A 213 -17.84 -9.24 15.37
C PHE A 213 -17.96 -9.74 13.92
N LEU A 214 -16.84 -9.80 13.18
CA LEU A 214 -16.79 -10.40 11.85
C LEU A 214 -16.93 -11.92 11.93
N LEU A 215 -16.19 -12.56 12.84
CA LEU A 215 -16.27 -14.00 13.05
C LEU A 215 -17.67 -14.44 13.46
N ASP A 216 -18.35 -13.66 14.32
CA ASP A 216 -19.73 -13.93 14.73
C ASP A 216 -20.74 -13.85 13.58
N ARG A 217 -20.39 -13.13 12.51
CA ARG A 217 -21.18 -13.02 11.26
C ARG A 217 -20.73 -13.99 10.17
N GLY A 218 -19.72 -14.82 10.43
CA GLY A 218 -19.13 -15.72 9.44
C GLY A 218 -18.27 -15.00 8.39
N LEU A 219 -17.85 -13.78 8.68
CA LEU A 219 -16.94 -12.96 7.88
C LEU A 219 -15.51 -13.03 8.45
N ALA A 220 -14.53 -12.56 7.69
CA ALA A 220 -13.13 -12.55 8.10
C ALA A 220 -12.47 -11.22 7.63
N ASN A 221 -11.58 -10.68 8.42
CA ASN A 221 -10.74 -9.59 7.97
C ASN A 221 -9.89 -10.07 6.78
N TYR A 222 -10.21 -9.60 5.58
CA TYR A 222 -9.54 -9.99 4.34
C TYR A 222 -8.34 -9.08 4.05
N TRP A 223 -8.47 -7.77 4.23
CA TRP A 223 -7.37 -6.85 3.92
C TRP A 223 -6.17 -6.99 4.84
N GLY A 224 -6.38 -7.32 6.12
CA GLY A 224 -5.29 -7.56 7.06
C GLY A 224 -4.83 -6.34 7.88
N TYR A 225 -5.59 -5.25 7.92
CA TYR A 225 -5.22 -4.02 8.66
C TYR A 225 -5.39 -4.11 10.19
N HIS A 226 -5.51 -5.30 10.75
CA HIS A 226 -5.55 -5.55 12.21
C HIS A 226 -4.32 -6.31 12.68
N THR A 227 -3.16 -5.67 12.58
CA THR A 227 -1.85 -6.26 12.90
C THR A 227 -1.71 -6.59 14.38
N ILE A 228 -1.12 -7.76 14.67
CA ILE A 228 -0.70 -8.18 16.01
C ILE A 228 0.79 -8.59 16.04
N GLY A 229 1.37 -9.01 14.93
CA GLY A 229 2.74 -9.49 14.86
C GLY A 229 3.57 -8.73 13.83
N TYR A 230 4.33 -7.74 14.28
CA TYR A 230 5.10 -6.84 13.42
C TYR A 230 6.34 -7.47 12.77
N PHE A 231 6.78 -8.65 13.21
CA PHE A 231 7.93 -9.38 12.66
C PHE A 231 7.54 -10.68 11.98
N ALA A 232 6.29 -11.10 12.08
CA ALA A 232 5.83 -12.38 11.60
C ALA A 232 5.01 -12.23 10.32
N PRO A 233 5.35 -12.93 9.22
CA PRO A 233 4.47 -13.01 8.06
C PRO A 233 3.19 -13.77 8.42
N GLN A 234 2.06 -13.37 7.82
CA GLN A 234 0.75 -13.97 8.05
C GLN A 234 0.77 -15.47 7.71
N PRO A 235 0.55 -16.35 8.68
CA PRO A 235 0.70 -17.80 8.47
C PRO A 235 -0.38 -18.41 7.57
N THR A 236 -1.53 -17.76 7.41
CA THR A 236 -2.61 -18.26 6.52
C THR A 236 -2.28 -18.08 5.04
N TYR A 237 -1.29 -17.26 4.70
CA TYR A 237 -0.79 -17.12 3.33
C TYR A 237 0.34 -18.09 2.99
N ALA A 238 0.68 -19.03 3.87
CA ALA A 238 1.63 -20.09 3.57
C ALA A 238 0.91 -21.36 3.07
N SER A 239 1.50 -22.02 2.07
CA SER A 239 0.96 -23.25 1.47
C SER A 239 1.04 -24.46 2.40
N GLY A 240 2.03 -24.48 3.32
CA GLY A 240 2.23 -25.56 4.28
C GLY A 240 1.48 -25.37 5.61
N SER A 241 1.40 -26.41 6.41
CA SER A 241 0.84 -26.37 7.77
C SER A 241 1.85 -25.99 8.85
N SER A 242 3.14 -25.90 8.51
CA SER A 242 4.21 -25.53 9.47
C SER A 242 4.13 -24.06 9.83
N THR A 243 4.09 -23.75 11.11
CA THR A 243 4.02 -22.37 11.62
C THR A 243 5.27 -21.54 11.23
N THR A 244 6.44 -22.17 11.18
CA THR A 244 7.70 -21.52 10.74
C THR A 244 7.85 -21.53 9.22
N GLY A 245 7.04 -22.30 8.50
CA GLY A 245 7.04 -22.40 7.04
C GLY A 245 6.70 -21.08 6.35
N ALA A 246 5.84 -20.25 6.96
CA ALA A 246 5.45 -18.96 6.43
C ALA A 246 6.67 -18.02 6.23
N VAL A 247 7.61 -18.01 7.16
CA VAL A 247 8.83 -17.19 7.07
C VAL A 247 9.68 -17.62 5.87
N ALA A 248 9.92 -18.92 5.72
CA ALA A 248 10.71 -19.45 4.61
C ALA A 248 10.02 -19.26 3.25
N GLU A 249 8.70 -19.44 3.20
CA GLU A 249 7.91 -19.28 1.97
C GLU A 249 7.84 -17.81 1.53
N PHE A 250 7.68 -16.88 2.49
CA PHE A 250 7.77 -15.45 2.21
C PHE A 250 9.15 -15.07 1.64
N LYS A 251 10.24 -15.48 2.30
CA LYS A 251 11.61 -15.26 1.81
C LYS A 251 11.81 -15.81 0.39
N GLN A 252 11.28 -17.01 0.13
CA GLN A 252 11.34 -17.62 -1.20
C GLN A 252 10.54 -16.83 -2.24
N MET A 253 9.40 -16.24 -1.85
CA MET A 253 8.62 -15.36 -2.72
C MET A 253 9.43 -14.12 -3.10
N VAL A 254 9.99 -13.42 -2.13
CA VAL A 254 10.83 -12.23 -2.38
C VAL A 254 12.00 -12.59 -3.32
N LYS A 255 12.76 -13.64 -3.00
CA LYS A 255 13.86 -14.13 -3.85
C LYS A 255 13.44 -14.40 -5.30
N SER A 256 12.24 -14.96 -5.49
CA SER A 256 11.70 -15.28 -6.83
C SER A 256 11.29 -14.03 -7.60
N LEU A 257 10.70 -13.04 -6.92
CA LEU A 257 10.32 -11.75 -7.50
C LEU A 257 11.56 -10.92 -7.85
N HIS A 258 12.57 -10.85 -6.97
CA HIS A 258 13.85 -10.19 -7.24
C HIS A 258 14.57 -10.80 -8.44
N LYS A 259 14.61 -12.13 -8.55
CA LYS A 259 15.17 -12.81 -9.72
C LYS A 259 14.48 -12.39 -11.03
N ALA A 260 13.24 -11.98 -10.96
CA ALA A 260 12.47 -11.47 -12.10
C ALA A 260 12.62 -9.96 -12.32
N GLY A 261 13.32 -9.23 -11.44
CA GLY A 261 13.46 -7.77 -11.47
C GLY A 261 12.19 -7.06 -10.97
N ILE A 262 11.51 -7.63 -9.98
CA ILE A 262 10.31 -7.06 -9.35
C ILE A 262 10.61 -6.84 -7.87
N GLU A 263 10.53 -5.59 -7.42
CA GLU A 263 10.66 -5.19 -6.04
C GLU A 263 9.43 -5.59 -5.21
N VAL A 264 9.62 -5.72 -3.90
CA VAL A 264 8.56 -6.03 -2.95
C VAL A 264 8.44 -4.89 -1.94
N ILE A 265 7.30 -4.21 -1.95
CA ILE A 265 6.91 -3.16 -1.01
C ILE A 265 5.85 -3.75 -0.09
N LEU A 266 5.95 -3.51 1.21
CA LEU A 266 4.95 -3.95 2.17
C LEU A 266 4.06 -2.80 2.60
N ASP A 267 2.76 -3.04 2.60
CA ASP A 267 1.82 -2.18 3.32
C ASP A 267 1.88 -2.54 4.81
N VAL A 268 2.25 -1.56 5.65
CA VAL A 268 2.54 -1.77 7.06
C VAL A 268 1.68 -0.90 7.96
N VAL A 269 1.14 -1.53 9.00
CA VAL A 269 0.20 -0.90 9.94
C VAL A 269 0.87 -0.77 11.30
N TYR A 270 1.62 0.32 11.51
CA TYR A 270 2.26 0.62 12.80
C TYR A 270 1.47 1.63 13.64
N ASN A 271 0.36 2.10 13.13
CA ASN A 271 -0.44 3.15 13.80
C ASN A 271 -1.37 2.59 14.89
N HIS A 272 -1.83 1.35 14.76
CA HIS A 272 -2.72 0.67 15.70
C HIS A 272 -2.48 -0.84 15.76
N THR A 273 -3.20 -1.54 16.64
CA THR A 273 -3.14 -3.00 16.78
C THR A 273 -4.52 -3.63 16.77
N ALA A 274 -4.55 -4.95 16.57
CA ALA A 274 -5.77 -5.76 16.69
C ALA A 274 -6.36 -5.85 18.10
N GLU A 275 -5.78 -5.19 19.10
CA GLU A 275 -6.33 -5.16 20.46
C GLU A 275 -7.52 -4.21 20.61
N GLY A 276 -7.84 -3.37 19.58
CA GLY A 276 -9.04 -2.52 19.54
C GLY A 276 -9.11 -1.49 20.66
N ASN A 277 -10.32 -1.06 21.00
CA ASN A 277 -10.57 -0.09 22.08
C ASN A 277 -10.43 -0.72 23.48
N HIS A 278 -10.83 0.02 24.53
CA HIS A 278 -10.73 -0.40 25.93
C HIS A 278 -11.53 -1.68 26.26
N GLU A 279 -12.49 -2.07 25.43
CA GLU A 279 -13.27 -3.31 25.53
C GLU A 279 -12.68 -4.45 24.70
N GLY A 280 -11.63 -4.20 23.92
CA GLY A 280 -11.02 -5.18 23.05
C GLY A 280 -10.25 -6.28 23.80
N PRO A 281 -9.74 -7.28 23.06
CA PRO A 281 -9.01 -8.41 23.63
C PRO A 281 -7.66 -8.00 24.22
N VAL A 282 -7.12 -8.82 25.10
CA VAL A 282 -5.74 -8.73 25.62
C VAL A 282 -4.93 -9.84 24.94
N LEU A 283 -4.14 -9.45 23.94
CA LEU A 283 -3.42 -10.40 23.08
C LEU A 283 -1.90 -10.28 23.19
N SER A 284 -1.37 -9.08 23.45
CA SER A 284 0.06 -8.78 23.43
C SER A 284 0.38 -7.54 24.26
N MET A 285 0.55 -6.39 23.61
CA MET A 285 1.06 -5.13 24.15
C MET A 285 0.22 -4.57 25.30
N ARG A 286 -1.09 -4.74 25.22
CA ARG A 286 -2.04 -4.30 26.28
C ARG A 286 -1.75 -4.99 27.62
N GLY A 287 -1.49 -6.28 27.59
CA GLY A 287 -1.19 -7.05 28.78
C GLY A 287 0.26 -6.93 29.26
N LEU A 288 1.19 -6.61 28.36
CA LEU A 288 2.60 -6.38 28.68
C LEU A 288 2.80 -5.03 29.39
N ASP A 289 2.42 -3.93 28.73
CA ASP A 289 2.56 -2.58 29.27
C ASP A 289 1.66 -1.60 28.51
N ASN A 290 0.41 -1.53 28.92
CA ASN A 290 -0.60 -0.74 28.22
C ASN A 290 -0.25 0.76 28.12
N GLN A 291 0.33 1.33 29.17
CA GLN A 291 0.68 2.77 29.21
C GLN A 291 1.88 3.10 28.30
N ALA A 292 2.81 2.18 28.14
CA ALA A 292 3.97 2.36 27.26
C ALA A 292 3.59 2.24 25.80
N TYR A 293 2.83 1.20 25.43
CA TYR A 293 2.54 0.88 24.04
C TYR A 293 1.41 1.71 23.42
N TYR A 294 0.42 2.16 24.21
CA TYR A 294 -0.74 2.87 23.68
C TYR A 294 -0.81 4.33 24.12
N ARG A 295 -1.37 5.17 23.26
CA ARG A 295 -1.71 6.54 23.61
C ARG A 295 -3.02 6.53 24.38
N LEU A 296 -2.95 6.82 25.67
CA LEU A 296 -4.11 6.93 26.53
C LEU A 296 -4.63 8.37 26.55
N VAL A 297 -5.93 8.54 26.84
CA VAL A 297 -6.55 9.85 27.06
C VAL A 297 -6.00 10.42 28.38
N ALA A 298 -5.42 11.61 28.33
CA ALA A 298 -4.69 12.19 29.49
C ALA A 298 -5.54 12.33 30.71
N ASP A 299 -6.78 12.80 30.57
CA ASP A 299 -7.72 13.05 31.70
C ASP A 299 -8.51 11.79 32.08
N ASN A 300 -8.44 10.72 31.27
CA ASN A 300 -9.11 9.45 31.54
C ASN A 300 -8.36 8.28 30.93
N PRO A 301 -7.27 7.79 31.58
CA PRO A 301 -6.40 6.75 31.03
C PRO A 301 -7.07 5.37 30.85
N ALA A 302 -8.32 5.21 31.24
CA ALA A 302 -9.11 4.02 30.91
C ALA A 302 -9.35 3.87 29.42
N PHE A 303 -9.29 4.97 28.65
CA PHE A 303 -9.57 5.04 27.21
C PHE A 303 -8.32 5.36 26.39
N TYR A 304 -8.39 5.04 25.09
CA TYR A 304 -7.32 5.30 24.14
C TYR A 304 -7.61 6.53 23.30
N MET A 305 -6.56 7.28 22.95
CA MET A 305 -6.62 8.20 21.81
C MET A 305 -6.79 7.40 20.54
N ASP A 306 -7.73 7.78 19.71
CA ASP A 306 -8.03 7.10 18.45
C ASP A 306 -7.93 8.05 17.26
N TYR A 307 -6.75 8.06 16.62
CA TYR A 307 -6.49 8.77 15.36
C TYR A 307 -6.65 7.85 14.15
N THR A 308 -7.05 6.60 14.37
CA THR A 308 -7.03 5.54 13.36
C THR A 308 -8.43 5.06 12.96
N GLY A 309 -9.43 5.32 13.80
CA GLY A 309 -10.79 4.82 13.63
C GLY A 309 -10.97 3.35 14.04
N THR A 310 -9.93 2.72 14.62
CA THR A 310 -9.93 1.30 14.98
C THR A 310 -9.99 1.06 16.48
N GLY A 311 -10.01 2.13 17.28
CA GLY A 311 -10.17 2.08 18.73
C GLY A 311 -8.89 2.27 19.55
N ASN A 312 -7.70 2.28 18.93
CA ASN A 312 -6.43 2.57 19.60
C ASN A 312 -5.43 3.25 18.68
N THR A 313 -4.41 3.86 19.27
CA THR A 313 -3.25 4.40 18.56
C THR A 313 -1.99 4.03 19.32
N LEU A 314 -0.97 3.51 18.63
CA LEU A 314 0.33 3.23 19.24
C LEU A 314 1.03 4.52 19.70
N ASN A 315 1.75 4.42 20.82
CA ASN A 315 2.42 5.56 21.44
C ASN A 315 3.82 5.79 20.85
N MET A 316 3.87 6.38 19.64
CA MET A 316 5.13 6.70 18.94
C MET A 316 6.02 7.72 19.70
N ARG A 317 5.60 8.21 20.84
CA ARG A 317 6.41 9.05 21.75
C ARG A 317 7.23 8.23 22.74
N HIS A 318 6.88 6.94 22.92
CA HIS A 318 7.58 6.06 23.84
C HIS A 318 8.82 5.44 23.17
N PRO A 319 10.02 5.49 23.80
CA PRO A 319 11.26 5.00 23.18
C PRO A 319 11.19 3.53 22.77
N HIS A 320 10.57 2.65 23.56
CA HIS A 320 10.45 1.23 23.22
C HIS A 320 9.46 0.95 22.08
N VAL A 321 8.45 1.80 21.87
CA VAL A 321 7.56 1.70 20.70
C VAL A 321 8.30 2.13 19.44
N LEU A 322 9.04 3.24 19.50
CA LEU A 322 9.90 3.65 18.40
C LEU A 322 10.95 2.58 18.08
N GLN A 323 11.56 1.97 19.12
CA GLN A 323 12.49 0.85 18.95
C GLN A 323 11.82 -0.33 18.26
N LEU A 324 10.62 -0.73 18.70
CA LEU A 324 9.87 -1.84 18.10
C LEU A 324 9.66 -1.62 16.60
N VAL A 325 9.20 -0.42 16.21
CA VAL A 325 8.95 -0.08 14.80
C VAL A 325 10.25 -0.06 14.00
N MET A 326 11.31 0.58 14.50
CA MET A 326 12.60 0.65 13.80
C MET A 326 13.24 -0.72 13.65
N ASP A 327 13.18 -1.57 14.69
CA ASP A 327 13.71 -2.93 14.64
C ASP A 327 12.90 -3.81 13.66
N SER A 328 11.58 -3.62 13.61
CA SER A 328 10.72 -4.30 12.63
C SER A 328 11.07 -3.89 11.20
N LEU A 329 11.20 -2.59 10.91
CA LEU A 329 11.59 -2.12 9.58
C LEU A 329 12.95 -2.68 9.14
N ARG A 330 13.96 -2.63 10.03
CA ARG A 330 15.29 -3.21 9.73
C ARG A 330 15.22 -4.72 9.50
N TYR A 331 14.41 -5.45 10.30
CA TYR A 331 14.22 -6.88 10.12
C TYR A 331 13.64 -7.22 8.75
N TRP A 332 12.59 -6.50 8.31
CA TRP A 332 11.98 -6.74 7.01
C TRP A 332 12.94 -6.39 5.85
N ILE A 333 13.81 -5.39 6.01
CA ILE A 333 14.83 -5.06 5.00
C ILE A 333 15.98 -6.06 5.01
N GLN A 334 16.58 -6.32 6.17
CA GLN A 334 17.85 -7.05 6.26
C GLN A 334 17.68 -8.57 6.26
N GLU A 335 16.59 -9.08 6.85
CA GLU A 335 16.32 -10.51 7.00
C GLU A 335 15.30 -11.03 5.97
N MET A 336 14.35 -10.20 5.60
CA MET A 336 13.25 -10.57 4.70
C MET A 336 13.44 -10.00 3.29
N HIS A 337 14.44 -9.14 3.08
CA HIS A 337 14.87 -8.53 1.82
C HIS A 337 13.79 -7.73 1.09
N VAL A 338 12.90 -7.03 1.81
CA VAL A 338 11.92 -6.15 1.17
C VAL A 338 12.57 -4.83 0.71
N ASP A 339 12.04 -4.24 -0.36
CA ASP A 339 12.59 -3.04 -1.03
C ASP A 339 11.91 -1.74 -0.60
N GLY A 340 10.87 -1.82 0.21
CA GLY A 340 10.17 -0.62 0.67
C GLY A 340 8.94 -0.91 1.50
N PHE A 341 8.32 0.21 1.94
CA PHE A 341 7.10 0.19 2.75
C PHE A 341 6.12 1.27 2.31
N ARG A 342 4.84 0.94 2.34
CA ARG A 342 3.73 1.90 2.38
C ARG A 342 3.19 1.91 3.80
N PHE A 343 3.20 3.06 4.43
CA PHE A 343 2.74 3.23 5.81
C PHE A 343 1.28 3.63 5.83
N ASP A 344 0.45 2.74 6.38
CA ASP A 344 -0.95 2.98 6.64
C ASP A 344 -1.13 4.14 7.61
N LEU A 345 -2.06 5.06 7.33
CA LEU A 345 -2.37 6.24 8.14
C LEU A 345 -1.11 6.94 8.68
N ALA A 346 -0.13 7.20 7.81
CA ALA A 346 1.21 7.63 8.21
C ALA A 346 1.22 8.95 9.01
N SER A 347 0.22 9.82 8.85
CA SER A 347 0.08 11.04 9.65
C SER A 347 -0.03 10.75 11.16
N SER A 348 -0.67 9.65 11.53
CA SER A 348 -0.84 9.26 12.94
C SER A 348 0.47 8.90 13.64
N LEU A 349 1.46 8.38 12.88
CA LEU A 349 2.79 8.03 13.39
C LEU A 349 3.64 9.27 13.71
N ALA A 350 3.30 10.39 13.12
CA ALA A 350 4.01 11.66 13.28
C ALA A 350 3.33 12.62 14.28
N ARG A 351 2.27 12.20 14.94
CA ARG A 351 1.58 13.07 15.91
C ARG A 351 2.40 13.24 17.19
N GLY A 352 2.77 14.50 17.48
CA GLY A 352 3.37 14.92 18.73
C GLY A 352 2.38 14.80 19.90
N LEU A 353 1.89 15.91 20.46
CA LEU A 353 0.80 15.88 21.45
C LEU A 353 -0.55 15.60 20.76
N HIS A 354 -0.91 16.41 19.78
CA HIS A 354 -2.14 16.28 19.00
C HIS A 354 -1.90 16.54 17.50
N GLU A 355 -1.02 17.50 17.18
CA GLU A 355 -0.71 17.92 15.83
C GLU A 355 0.29 16.98 15.17
N VAL A 356 0.23 16.88 13.83
CA VAL A 356 1.22 16.17 13.02
C VAL A 356 2.50 17.00 12.97
N ASP A 357 3.59 16.43 13.46
CA ASP A 357 4.90 17.07 13.53
C ASP A 357 5.84 16.48 12.47
N ARG A 358 6.20 17.28 11.47
CA ARG A 358 7.14 16.89 10.40
C ARG A 358 8.56 16.61 10.90
N LEU A 359 8.91 17.13 12.07
CA LEU A 359 10.18 16.91 12.77
C LEU A 359 10.00 15.95 13.93
N GLY A 360 8.92 15.19 13.96
CA GLY A 360 8.67 14.18 14.97
C GLY A 360 9.75 13.10 14.99
N ALA A 361 10.01 12.54 16.17
CA ALA A 361 11.07 11.55 16.38
C ALA A 361 11.01 10.35 15.39
N PHE A 362 9.83 9.96 14.97
CA PHE A 362 9.64 8.90 13.99
C PHE A 362 10.31 9.22 12.65
N PHE A 363 10.06 10.43 12.11
CA PHE A 363 10.65 10.84 10.83
C PHE A 363 12.16 11.04 10.95
N ASP A 364 12.64 11.63 12.05
CA ASP A 364 14.07 11.83 12.28
C ASP A 364 14.81 10.50 12.36
N LEU A 365 14.26 9.50 13.05
CA LEU A 365 14.84 8.16 13.14
C LEU A 365 14.90 7.47 11.78
N ILE A 366 13.83 7.53 10.99
CA ILE A 366 13.83 6.94 9.63
C ILE A 366 14.83 7.65 8.73
N GLN A 367 14.87 8.98 8.77
CA GLN A 367 15.69 9.75 7.85
C GLN A 367 17.19 9.58 8.10
N GLN A 368 17.61 9.38 9.35
CA GLN A 368 19.01 9.16 9.70
C GLN A 368 19.45 7.70 9.68
N ASP A 369 18.51 6.75 9.66
CA ASP A 369 18.82 5.32 9.70
C ASP A 369 19.49 4.86 8.39
N PRO A 370 20.71 4.30 8.43
CA PRO A 370 21.46 3.95 7.22
C PRO A 370 20.88 2.76 6.44
N VAL A 371 19.92 2.05 7.01
CA VAL A 371 19.21 0.92 6.38
C VAL A 371 17.86 1.39 5.85
N VAL A 372 17.03 1.93 6.72
CA VAL A 372 15.64 2.29 6.39
C VAL A 372 15.56 3.45 5.40
N SER A 373 16.46 4.43 5.48
CA SER A 373 16.48 5.59 4.56
C SER A 373 16.79 5.24 3.10
N ARG A 374 17.23 4.01 2.81
CA ARG A 374 17.64 3.60 1.46
C ARG A 374 16.56 2.88 0.66
N VAL A 375 15.51 2.41 1.31
CA VAL A 375 14.41 1.71 0.65
C VAL A 375 13.31 2.69 0.24
N LYS A 376 12.36 2.22 -0.55
CA LYS A 376 11.21 3.02 -0.94
C LYS A 376 10.30 3.27 0.27
N LEU A 377 10.05 4.55 0.58
CA LEU A 377 9.18 4.99 1.66
C LEU A 377 7.97 5.69 1.05
N ILE A 378 6.79 5.13 1.26
CA ILE A 378 5.52 5.65 0.75
C ILE A 378 4.61 5.92 1.95
N ALA A 379 4.06 7.12 2.03
CA ALA A 379 3.08 7.46 3.03
C ALA A 379 1.67 7.39 2.47
N GLU A 380 0.75 6.85 3.25
CA GLU A 380 -0.64 7.26 3.19
C GLU A 380 -0.76 8.57 3.99
N PRO A 381 -0.84 9.73 3.35
CA PRO A 381 -0.59 11.01 4.00
C PRO A 381 -1.82 11.59 4.67
N TRP A 382 -2.61 10.77 5.39
CA TRP A 382 -3.75 11.18 6.19
C TRP A 382 -3.97 10.28 7.40
N ASP A 383 -4.85 10.69 8.29
CA ASP A 383 -5.48 9.92 9.34
C ASP A 383 -6.87 10.51 9.65
N VAL A 384 -7.65 9.91 10.56
CA VAL A 384 -9.03 10.36 10.85
C VAL A 384 -9.11 11.51 11.87
N GLY A 385 -7.99 11.94 12.46
CA GLY A 385 -7.95 13.04 13.42
C GLY A 385 -7.96 14.41 12.77
N GLU A 386 -8.26 15.44 13.57
CA GLU A 386 -8.18 16.83 13.12
C GLU A 386 -6.77 17.15 12.59
N GLY A 387 -6.69 17.85 11.44
CA GLY A 387 -5.43 18.17 10.76
C GLY A 387 -4.70 16.94 10.19
N GLY A 388 -5.34 15.79 10.10
CA GLY A 388 -4.72 14.55 9.65
C GLY A 388 -4.36 14.49 8.16
N TYR A 389 -5.02 15.28 7.30
CA TYR A 389 -4.75 15.30 5.85
C TYR A 389 -3.48 16.10 5.54
N GLN A 390 -2.39 15.42 5.19
CA GLN A 390 -1.03 15.95 5.09
C GLN A 390 -0.38 15.78 3.71
N VAL A 391 -1.18 15.62 2.64
CA VAL A 391 -0.64 15.49 1.26
C VAL A 391 0.24 16.69 0.91
N GLY A 392 1.48 16.44 0.50
CA GLY A 392 2.52 17.43 0.21
C GLY A 392 3.40 17.79 1.40
N ASN A 393 3.13 17.25 2.59
CA ASN A 393 3.76 17.66 3.84
C ASN A 393 4.79 16.68 4.41
N PHE A 394 5.04 15.54 3.79
CA PHE A 394 6.02 14.57 4.27
C PHE A 394 7.47 14.98 3.95
N PRO A 395 8.47 14.46 4.69
CA PRO A 395 9.88 14.78 4.47
C PRO A 395 10.41 14.36 3.08
N PRO A 396 11.58 14.89 2.64
CA PRO A 396 12.07 14.70 1.26
C PRO A 396 12.29 13.27 0.79
N LEU A 397 12.58 12.31 1.69
CA LEU A 397 12.79 10.91 1.31
C LEU A 397 11.49 10.15 1.01
N TRP A 398 10.33 10.73 1.36
CA TRP A 398 9.04 10.09 1.24
C TRP A 398 8.38 10.38 -0.10
N SER A 399 7.79 9.35 -0.69
CA SER A 399 6.73 9.49 -1.68
C SER A 399 5.38 9.37 -0.97
N GLU A 400 4.32 9.87 -1.58
CA GLU A 400 2.99 9.91 -0.98
C GLU A 400 1.95 9.36 -1.95
N TRP A 401 1.00 8.58 -1.45
CA TRP A 401 -0.24 8.35 -2.16
C TRP A 401 -0.93 9.70 -2.39
N ASN A 402 -0.98 10.14 -3.64
CA ASN A 402 -1.50 11.45 -3.96
C ASN A 402 -3.03 11.45 -4.07
N GLY A 403 -3.72 11.65 -2.95
CA GLY A 403 -5.18 11.74 -2.91
C GLY A 403 -5.74 12.88 -3.77
N LYS A 404 -5.00 14.01 -3.94
CA LYS A 404 -5.42 15.09 -4.83
C LYS A 404 -5.38 14.68 -6.30
N TYR A 405 -4.39 13.84 -6.68
CA TYR A 405 -4.35 13.27 -8.03
C TYR A 405 -5.54 12.34 -8.27
N ARG A 406 -5.82 11.42 -7.33
CA ARG A 406 -6.96 10.50 -7.39
C ARG A 406 -8.27 11.24 -7.56
N ASP A 407 -8.51 12.24 -6.73
CA ASP A 407 -9.76 13.00 -6.73
C ASP A 407 -9.92 13.82 -8.02
N TRP A 408 -8.84 14.50 -8.44
CA TRP A 408 -8.83 15.26 -9.67
C TRP A 408 -9.07 14.40 -10.92
N ILE A 409 -8.40 13.26 -11.08
CA ILE A 409 -8.54 12.44 -12.30
C ILE A 409 -9.97 11.91 -12.44
N ARG A 410 -10.61 11.55 -11.33
CA ARG A 410 -12.01 11.13 -11.31
C ARG A 410 -12.94 12.29 -11.68
N ASP A 411 -12.77 13.47 -11.07
CA ASP A 411 -13.56 14.67 -11.36
C ASP A 411 -13.39 15.13 -12.80
N TYR A 412 -12.19 15.13 -13.33
CA TYR A 412 -11.91 15.52 -14.71
C TYR A 412 -12.67 14.62 -15.71
N TRP A 413 -12.58 13.29 -15.56
CA TRP A 413 -13.21 12.36 -16.50
C TRP A 413 -14.72 12.20 -16.33
N ARG A 414 -15.29 12.53 -15.18
CA ARG A 414 -16.75 12.68 -15.03
C ARG A 414 -17.29 14.03 -15.51
N SER A 415 -16.39 14.88 -15.99
CA SER A 415 -16.69 16.23 -16.55
C SER A 415 -17.14 17.22 -15.47
N GLU A 416 -16.54 17.19 -14.27
CA GLU A 416 -16.84 18.17 -13.23
C GLU A 416 -16.35 19.56 -13.63
N PRO A 417 -17.15 20.64 -13.43
CA PRO A 417 -16.73 22.01 -13.67
C PRO A 417 -15.45 22.38 -12.89
N GLY A 418 -14.61 23.25 -13.49
CA GLY A 418 -13.40 23.74 -12.83
C GLY A 418 -12.27 22.73 -12.68
N SER A 419 -12.34 21.54 -13.30
CA SER A 419 -11.31 20.50 -13.17
C SER A 419 -10.10 20.69 -14.11
N LEU A 420 -10.19 21.54 -15.15
CA LEU A 420 -9.11 21.76 -16.11
C LEU A 420 -7.87 22.44 -15.50
N PRO A 421 -7.97 23.48 -14.65
CA PRO A 421 -6.80 24.14 -14.09
C PRO A 421 -5.86 23.20 -13.33
N GLU A 422 -6.41 22.21 -12.63
CA GLU A 422 -5.60 21.23 -11.90
C GLU A 422 -4.84 20.26 -12.82
N LEU A 423 -5.28 20.06 -14.07
CA LEU A 423 -4.62 19.17 -15.01
C LEU A 423 -3.13 19.55 -15.17
N GLY A 424 -2.85 20.85 -15.28
CA GLY A 424 -1.48 21.35 -15.39
C GLY A 424 -0.56 20.84 -14.29
N SER A 425 -1.01 20.93 -13.04
CA SER A 425 -0.23 20.44 -11.88
C SER A 425 -0.24 18.92 -11.79
N ARG A 426 -1.40 18.28 -11.87
CA ARG A 426 -1.53 16.83 -11.65
C ARG A 426 -0.81 16.01 -12.72
N PHE A 427 -0.97 16.38 -13.99
CA PHE A 427 -0.31 15.69 -15.11
C PHE A 427 1.22 15.82 -15.07
N THR A 428 1.74 16.94 -14.57
CA THR A 428 3.19 17.21 -14.50
C THR A 428 3.87 16.74 -13.20
N GLY A 429 3.17 16.00 -12.33
CA GLY A 429 3.72 15.41 -11.11
C GLY A 429 3.45 16.19 -9.83
N SER A 430 2.48 17.12 -9.86
CA SER A 430 2.04 17.90 -8.69
C SER A 430 3.14 18.77 -8.07
N SER A 431 3.77 19.63 -8.88
CA SER A 431 4.83 20.56 -8.44
C SER A 431 4.36 21.52 -7.35
N ASP A 432 3.09 21.90 -7.37
CA ASP A 432 2.44 22.71 -6.33
C ASP A 432 2.49 22.08 -4.92
N LEU A 433 2.61 20.76 -4.85
CA LEU A 433 2.69 20.00 -3.59
C LEU A 433 4.13 19.68 -3.19
N TYR A 434 5.02 19.43 -4.15
CA TYR A 434 6.28 18.75 -3.87
C TYR A 434 7.53 19.56 -4.20
N GLU A 435 7.49 20.49 -5.17
CA GLU A 435 8.69 21.18 -5.64
C GLU A 435 9.29 22.10 -4.57
N ALA A 436 8.45 22.85 -3.83
CA ALA A 436 8.90 23.71 -2.75
C ALA A 436 9.65 22.97 -1.62
N GLY A 437 9.35 21.68 -1.44
CA GLY A 437 10.01 20.79 -0.47
C GLY A 437 11.29 20.14 -0.99
N THR A 438 11.86 20.59 -2.10
CA THR A 438 13.04 19.99 -2.78
C THR A 438 12.82 18.54 -3.24
N ARG A 439 11.58 18.15 -3.42
CA ARG A 439 11.17 16.82 -3.89
C ARG A 439 11.01 16.83 -5.42
N PHE A 440 10.95 15.67 -6.02
CA PHE A 440 10.85 15.48 -7.46
C PHE A 440 9.48 14.89 -7.85
N PRO A 441 9.12 14.80 -9.14
CA PRO A 441 7.83 14.28 -9.57
C PRO A 441 7.47 12.91 -8.98
N HIS A 442 8.45 12.07 -8.71
CA HIS A 442 8.25 10.74 -8.10
C HIS A 442 7.78 10.78 -6.63
N ALA A 443 7.78 11.94 -5.99
CA ALA A 443 7.12 12.09 -4.69
C ALA A 443 5.61 11.83 -4.77
N SER A 444 5.04 12.00 -5.96
CA SER A 444 3.65 11.66 -6.25
C SER A 444 3.52 10.20 -6.68
N VAL A 445 2.95 9.34 -5.82
CA VAL A 445 2.40 8.06 -6.24
C VAL A 445 0.98 8.32 -6.75
N ASN A 446 0.81 8.21 -8.05
CA ASN A 446 -0.45 8.50 -8.73
C ASN A 446 -1.30 7.23 -8.79
N PHE A 447 -2.58 7.34 -8.50
CA PHE A 447 -3.52 6.22 -8.61
C PHE A 447 -4.93 6.71 -8.98
N VAL A 448 -5.69 5.85 -9.59
CA VAL A 448 -7.13 6.06 -9.87
C VAL A 448 -7.95 5.40 -8.77
N THR A 449 -7.57 4.20 -8.41
CA THR A 449 -8.21 3.30 -7.45
C THR A 449 -7.15 2.67 -6.56
N ALA A 450 -7.56 2.17 -5.40
CA ALA A 450 -6.73 1.42 -4.46
C ALA A 450 -7.53 0.22 -3.92
N HIS A 451 -7.02 -0.50 -2.93
CA HIS A 451 -7.74 -1.60 -2.27
C HIS A 451 -9.07 -1.14 -1.66
N ASP A 452 -9.12 0.08 -1.15
CA ASP A 452 -10.31 0.76 -0.65
C ASP A 452 -11.01 1.57 -1.76
N GLY A 453 -12.31 1.74 -1.64
CA GLY A 453 -13.12 2.39 -2.67
C GLY A 453 -13.55 1.44 -3.81
N PHE A 454 -14.11 2.03 -4.86
CA PHE A 454 -14.52 1.28 -6.06
C PHE A 454 -13.32 0.77 -6.86
N THR A 455 -13.47 -0.40 -7.47
CA THR A 455 -12.58 -0.85 -8.56
C THR A 455 -12.74 0.06 -9.78
N LEU A 456 -11.82 -0.04 -10.75
CA LEU A 456 -11.89 0.78 -11.97
C LEU A 456 -13.20 0.55 -12.75
N LEU A 457 -13.68 -0.69 -12.83
CA LEU A 457 -14.94 -1.01 -13.49
C LEU A 457 -16.13 -0.48 -12.68
N ASP A 458 -16.11 -0.63 -11.36
CA ASP A 458 -17.18 -0.15 -10.50
C ASP A 458 -17.25 1.39 -10.49
N LEU A 459 -16.09 2.08 -10.55
CA LEU A 459 -15.99 3.54 -10.64
C LEU A 459 -16.73 4.13 -11.87
N VAL A 460 -16.82 3.36 -12.95
CA VAL A 460 -17.54 3.76 -14.18
C VAL A 460 -18.88 3.07 -14.33
N SER A 461 -19.33 2.31 -13.33
CA SER A 461 -20.56 1.51 -13.36
C SER A 461 -21.55 1.81 -12.23
N TYR A 462 -21.09 2.40 -11.13
CA TYR A 462 -21.91 2.69 -9.96
C TYR A 462 -21.72 4.13 -9.49
N ASN A 463 -22.81 4.76 -9.11
CA ASN A 463 -22.78 6.03 -8.38
C ASN A 463 -22.94 5.80 -6.88
N GLU A 464 -23.73 4.81 -6.49
CA GLU A 464 -24.01 4.45 -5.11
C GLU A 464 -23.20 3.22 -4.67
N LYS A 465 -22.82 3.16 -3.41
CA LYS A 465 -22.15 1.99 -2.83
C LYS A 465 -23.13 0.87 -2.50
N HIS A 466 -22.67 -0.37 -2.61
CA HIS A 466 -23.43 -1.58 -2.33
C HIS A 466 -22.64 -2.50 -1.37
N ASN A 467 -22.56 -2.09 -0.10
CA ASN A 467 -21.78 -2.79 0.95
C ASN A 467 -22.64 -3.70 1.84
N GLU A 468 -23.86 -4.05 1.43
CA GLU A 468 -24.80 -4.85 2.22
C GLU A 468 -24.18 -6.18 2.67
N ALA A 469 -23.32 -6.79 1.85
CA ALA A 469 -22.62 -8.02 2.16
C ALA A 469 -21.69 -7.92 3.40
N ASN A 470 -21.29 -6.70 3.79
CA ASN A 470 -20.45 -6.46 4.98
C ASN A 470 -21.25 -6.56 6.30
N GLY A 471 -22.59 -6.56 6.23
CA GLY A 471 -23.45 -6.66 7.39
C GLY A 471 -23.48 -5.40 8.28
N GLU A 472 -23.16 -4.22 7.70
CA GLU A 472 -23.12 -2.92 8.39
C GLU A 472 -24.19 -1.95 7.89
N ASP A 473 -25.28 -2.48 7.33
CA ASP A 473 -26.42 -1.71 6.78
C ASP A 473 -25.99 -0.67 5.74
N ASN A 474 -24.97 -0.98 4.93
CA ASN A 474 -24.40 -0.10 3.91
C ASN A 474 -23.94 1.28 4.44
N ARG A 475 -23.56 1.35 5.74
CA ARG A 475 -23.08 2.60 6.38
C ARG A 475 -21.56 2.76 6.27
N ASP A 476 -20.82 1.67 6.12
CA ASP A 476 -19.38 1.59 5.96
C ASP A 476 -18.92 2.06 4.58
N GLY A 477 -17.62 2.36 4.46
CA GLY A 477 -17.00 2.83 3.22
C GLY A 477 -17.35 4.26 2.83
N GLU A 478 -16.70 4.74 1.76
CA GLU A 478 -16.84 6.11 1.26
C GLU A 478 -18.23 6.35 0.66
N SER A 479 -18.85 7.49 0.98
CA SER A 479 -20.15 7.88 0.43
C SER A 479 -20.04 8.82 -0.78
N HIS A 480 -18.86 9.42 -1.02
CA HIS A 480 -18.63 10.32 -2.14
C HIS A 480 -17.52 9.78 -3.06
N ASN A 481 -17.86 8.75 -3.82
CA ASN A 481 -16.90 7.97 -4.63
C ASN A 481 -16.28 8.75 -5.80
N ARG A 482 -16.81 9.90 -6.18
CA ARG A 482 -16.45 10.64 -7.42
C ARG A 482 -16.54 9.75 -8.64
N SER A 483 -17.54 8.87 -8.67
CA SER A 483 -17.80 7.91 -9.73
C SER A 483 -18.76 8.47 -10.79
N PHE A 484 -18.86 7.76 -11.91
CA PHE A 484 -19.80 8.08 -12.98
C PHE A 484 -20.30 6.79 -13.63
N ASN A 485 -21.54 6.39 -13.38
CA ASN A 485 -22.11 5.12 -13.85
C ASN A 485 -22.34 5.04 -15.38
N CYS A 486 -22.00 6.08 -16.12
CA CYS A 486 -22.15 6.18 -17.57
C CYS A 486 -23.59 6.07 -18.09
N GLY A 487 -24.58 6.26 -17.22
CA GLY A 487 -26.01 6.29 -17.57
C GLY A 487 -26.82 5.07 -17.09
N ALA A 488 -26.19 4.07 -16.46
CA ALA A 488 -26.90 2.94 -15.84
C ALA A 488 -26.19 2.51 -14.56
N GLU A 489 -26.93 2.31 -13.50
CA GLU A 489 -26.40 1.80 -12.22
C GLU A 489 -26.18 0.28 -12.31
N GLY A 490 -24.95 -0.15 -12.04
CA GLY A 490 -24.61 -1.57 -12.08
C GLY A 490 -24.51 -2.18 -13.49
N PRO A 491 -24.57 -3.52 -13.61
CA PRO A 491 -24.48 -4.23 -14.89
C PRO A 491 -25.61 -3.85 -15.84
N THR A 492 -25.31 -3.75 -17.13
CA THR A 492 -26.29 -3.43 -18.18
C THR A 492 -25.91 -4.07 -19.51
N ASP A 493 -26.93 -4.42 -20.31
CA ASP A 493 -26.74 -4.91 -21.68
C ASP A 493 -26.76 -3.78 -22.73
N ASP A 494 -26.92 -2.51 -22.30
CA ASP A 494 -26.90 -1.36 -23.21
C ASP A 494 -25.51 -1.19 -23.84
N PRO A 495 -25.38 -1.36 -25.18
CA PRO A 495 -24.08 -1.30 -25.86
C PRO A 495 -23.48 0.12 -25.83
N VAL A 496 -24.30 1.18 -25.74
CA VAL A 496 -23.84 2.58 -25.70
C VAL A 496 -23.21 2.86 -24.34
N VAL A 497 -23.87 2.47 -23.27
CA VAL A 497 -23.34 2.58 -21.90
C VAL A 497 -22.04 1.78 -21.77
N ASN A 498 -22.02 0.52 -22.21
CA ASN A 498 -20.84 -0.33 -22.14
C ASN A 498 -19.68 0.19 -23.00
N ALA A 499 -19.93 0.78 -24.17
CA ALA A 499 -18.89 1.42 -24.96
C ALA A 499 -18.28 2.64 -24.23
N LEU A 500 -19.13 3.47 -23.60
CA LEU A 500 -18.68 4.60 -22.81
C LEU A 500 -17.87 4.16 -21.58
N ARG A 501 -18.30 3.12 -20.85
CA ARG A 501 -17.56 2.54 -19.72
C ARG A 501 -16.17 2.08 -20.13
N ARG A 502 -16.06 1.33 -21.22
CA ARG A 502 -14.75 0.90 -21.76
C ARG A 502 -13.86 2.08 -22.12
N ARG A 503 -14.39 3.10 -22.75
CA ARG A 503 -13.65 4.33 -23.09
C ARG A 503 -13.19 5.06 -21.84
N GLN A 504 -14.04 5.19 -20.83
CA GLN A 504 -13.70 5.84 -19.56
C GLN A 504 -12.63 5.09 -18.79
N GLN A 505 -12.66 3.76 -18.73
CA GLN A 505 -11.57 2.96 -18.14
C GLN A 505 -10.24 3.25 -18.86
N ARG A 506 -10.25 3.27 -20.20
CA ARG A 506 -9.04 3.58 -20.99
C ARG A 506 -8.58 5.03 -20.80
N ASN A 507 -9.51 5.99 -20.64
CA ASN A 507 -9.17 7.40 -20.35
C ASN A 507 -8.42 7.53 -19.03
N LEU A 508 -8.96 6.93 -17.98
CA LEU A 508 -8.37 6.94 -16.64
C LEU A 508 -6.97 6.30 -16.64
N LEU A 509 -6.84 5.10 -17.24
CA LEU A 509 -5.56 4.40 -17.35
C LEU A 509 -4.56 5.15 -18.23
N ALA A 510 -4.98 5.69 -19.39
CA ALA A 510 -4.09 6.45 -20.25
C ALA A 510 -3.57 7.70 -19.53
N THR A 511 -4.45 8.44 -18.85
CA THR A 511 -4.04 9.61 -18.05
C THR A 511 -3.05 9.22 -16.96
N LEU A 512 -3.30 8.12 -16.23
CA LEU A 512 -2.42 7.63 -15.18
C LEU A 512 -1.01 7.34 -15.70
N PHE A 513 -0.90 6.57 -16.77
CA PHE A 513 0.40 6.13 -17.29
C PHE A 513 1.15 7.20 -18.10
N LEU A 514 0.47 8.23 -18.61
CA LEU A 514 1.07 9.36 -19.30
C LEU A 514 1.50 10.49 -18.34
N SER A 515 0.95 10.54 -17.12
CA SER A 515 1.30 11.55 -16.11
C SER A 515 2.70 11.33 -15.54
N GLN A 516 3.38 12.42 -15.16
CA GLN A 516 4.59 12.36 -14.34
C GLN A 516 4.27 11.86 -12.93
N GLY A 517 5.26 11.30 -12.26
CA GLY A 517 5.10 10.63 -10.96
C GLY A 517 5.25 9.12 -11.10
N VAL A 518 4.87 8.39 -10.06
CA VAL A 518 4.91 6.92 -10.00
C VAL A 518 3.49 6.38 -10.17
N PRO A 519 3.17 5.68 -11.27
CA PRO A 519 1.85 5.10 -11.42
C PRO A 519 1.69 3.86 -10.53
N MET A 520 0.57 3.80 -9.83
CA MET A 520 0.11 2.62 -9.08
C MET A 520 -1.18 2.10 -9.71
N LEU A 521 -1.21 0.80 -9.97
CA LEU A 521 -2.35 0.06 -10.49
C LEU A 521 -2.78 -0.97 -9.45
N VAL A 522 -4.06 -1.00 -9.09
CA VAL A 522 -4.59 -2.05 -8.22
C VAL A 522 -4.86 -3.33 -9.00
N ALA A 523 -4.54 -4.47 -8.40
CA ALA A 523 -4.68 -5.77 -9.04
C ALA A 523 -6.11 -6.06 -9.49
N GLY A 524 -6.24 -6.37 -10.78
CA GLY A 524 -7.52 -6.69 -11.41
C GLY A 524 -8.15 -5.54 -12.18
N ASP A 525 -7.75 -4.28 -12.01
CA ASP A 525 -8.29 -3.17 -12.79
C ASP A 525 -7.96 -3.32 -14.28
N GLU A 526 -6.80 -3.88 -14.60
CA GLU A 526 -6.36 -4.17 -15.97
C GLU A 526 -7.13 -5.31 -16.64
N ILE A 527 -7.89 -6.07 -15.89
CA ILE A 527 -8.73 -7.17 -16.40
C ILE A 527 -10.23 -6.95 -16.18
N GLY A 528 -10.61 -5.74 -15.74
CA GLY A 528 -12.02 -5.38 -15.53
C GLY A 528 -12.64 -6.02 -14.28
N ARG A 529 -11.90 -6.14 -13.18
CA ARG A 529 -12.40 -6.64 -11.89
C ARG A 529 -13.54 -5.76 -11.39
N THR A 530 -14.59 -6.39 -10.86
CA THR A 530 -15.68 -5.74 -10.13
C THR A 530 -15.84 -6.33 -8.74
N GLN A 531 -16.26 -5.51 -7.80
CA GLN A 531 -16.72 -5.90 -6.46
C GLN A 531 -18.25 -5.76 -6.35
N GLY A 532 -18.96 -5.63 -7.51
CA GLY A 532 -20.41 -5.48 -7.55
C GLY A 532 -20.90 -4.18 -6.90
N GLY A 533 -20.09 -3.11 -6.90
CA GLY A 533 -20.38 -1.86 -6.22
C GLY A 533 -20.07 -1.85 -4.72
N ASN A 534 -19.46 -2.91 -4.17
CA ASN A 534 -18.91 -2.86 -2.82
C ASN A 534 -17.60 -2.05 -2.83
N ASN A 535 -17.60 -0.92 -2.14
CA ASN A 535 -16.43 -0.04 -2.07
C ASN A 535 -15.63 -0.16 -0.76
N ASN A 536 -15.90 -1.20 0.05
CA ASN A 536 -15.23 -1.45 1.32
C ASN A 536 -15.12 -2.95 1.61
N ALA A 537 -14.51 -3.69 0.69
CA ALA A 537 -14.46 -5.16 0.72
C ALA A 537 -13.50 -5.73 1.79
N TYR A 538 -13.23 -5.01 2.88
CA TYR A 538 -12.25 -5.37 3.92
C TYR A 538 -12.51 -6.71 4.58
N CYS A 539 -13.76 -7.15 4.62
CA CYS A 539 -14.20 -8.38 5.25
C CYS A 539 -14.71 -9.44 4.25
N GLN A 540 -14.48 -9.25 2.95
CA GLN A 540 -14.96 -10.13 1.87
C GLN A 540 -13.84 -11.09 1.40
N ASP A 541 -13.58 -12.14 2.19
CA ASP A 541 -12.64 -13.21 1.80
C ASP A 541 -13.34 -14.23 0.90
N ASN A 542 -13.79 -13.78 -0.26
CA ASN A 542 -14.59 -14.57 -1.21
C ASN A 542 -14.45 -13.99 -2.64
N GLU A 543 -15.30 -14.43 -3.56
CA GLU A 543 -15.32 -14.03 -4.97
C GLU A 543 -15.58 -12.55 -5.21
N VAL A 544 -16.07 -11.80 -4.25
CA VAL A 544 -16.19 -10.33 -4.34
C VAL A 544 -14.81 -9.68 -4.46
N SER A 545 -13.83 -10.21 -3.72
CA SER A 545 -12.46 -9.66 -3.66
C SER A 545 -11.45 -10.42 -4.52
N TRP A 546 -11.64 -11.75 -4.70
CA TRP A 546 -10.67 -12.56 -5.45
C TRP A 546 -10.73 -12.30 -6.94
N LEU A 547 -9.58 -12.30 -7.62
CA LEU A 547 -9.52 -12.01 -9.07
C LEU A 547 -10.20 -13.12 -9.87
N ASP A 548 -11.09 -12.71 -10.78
CA ASP A 548 -11.73 -13.60 -11.73
C ASP A 548 -10.92 -13.68 -13.05
N TRP A 549 -10.03 -14.66 -13.10
CA TRP A 549 -9.18 -14.88 -14.25
C TRP A 549 -9.90 -15.48 -15.45
N GLU A 550 -11.03 -16.12 -15.23
CA GLU A 550 -11.82 -16.78 -16.29
C GLU A 550 -12.52 -15.74 -17.16
N HIS A 551 -13.06 -14.69 -16.53
CA HIS A 551 -13.80 -13.62 -17.22
C HIS A 551 -12.97 -12.35 -17.46
N ALA A 552 -11.64 -12.45 -17.38
CA ALA A 552 -10.72 -11.34 -17.59
C ALA A 552 -10.93 -10.63 -18.94
N ASP A 553 -11.06 -9.31 -18.93
CA ASP A 553 -11.08 -8.46 -20.14
C ASP A 553 -9.68 -8.44 -20.79
N LYS A 554 -9.54 -9.23 -21.87
CA LYS A 554 -8.26 -9.39 -22.57
C LYS A 554 -7.88 -8.16 -23.39
N ASP A 555 -8.87 -7.40 -23.85
CA ASP A 555 -8.64 -6.19 -24.65
C ASP A 555 -8.15 -5.05 -23.74
N LEU A 556 -8.72 -4.90 -22.56
CA LEU A 556 -8.25 -3.96 -21.56
C LEU A 556 -6.84 -4.33 -21.06
N LEU A 557 -6.61 -5.62 -20.79
CA LEU A 557 -5.29 -6.12 -20.39
C LEU A 557 -4.21 -5.79 -21.44
N GLU A 558 -4.50 -6.01 -22.72
CA GLU A 558 -3.55 -5.71 -23.78
C GLU A 558 -3.34 -4.19 -23.95
N PHE A 559 -4.38 -3.41 -23.74
CA PHE A 559 -4.29 -1.95 -23.71
C PHE A 559 -3.35 -1.47 -22.60
N VAL A 560 -3.49 -1.97 -21.38
CA VAL A 560 -2.61 -1.62 -20.24
C VAL A 560 -1.16 -2.05 -20.50
N ARG A 561 -0.93 -3.24 -21.06
CA ARG A 561 0.42 -3.70 -21.44
C ARG A 561 1.10 -2.76 -22.41
N LYS A 562 0.35 -2.25 -23.38
CA LYS A 562 0.88 -1.28 -24.35
C LYS A 562 1.12 0.09 -23.71
N LEU A 563 0.27 0.52 -22.76
CA LEU A 563 0.50 1.76 -22.01
C LEU A 563 1.76 1.69 -21.15
N THR A 564 1.95 0.60 -20.40
CA THR A 564 3.15 0.41 -19.58
C THR A 564 4.40 0.34 -20.46
N LYS A 565 4.30 -0.30 -21.64
CA LYS A 565 5.38 -0.32 -22.61
C LYS A 565 5.70 1.06 -23.15
N LEU A 566 4.69 1.86 -23.55
CA LEU A 566 4.84 3.23 -24.05
C LEU A 566 5.58 4.08 -22.99
N ARG A 567 5.12 4.05 -21.74
CA ARG A 567 5.77 4.77 -20.65
C ARG A 567 7.22 4.33 -20.42
N ARG A 568 7.49 3.01 -20.45
CA ARG A 568 8.84 2.47 -20.25
C ARG A 568 9.79 2.87 -21.37
N ASP A 569 9.31 2.83 -22.61
CA ASP A 569 10.14 3.07 -23.79
C ASP A 569 10.43 4.57 -24.00
N HIS A 570 9.55 5.47 -23.46
CA HIS A 570 9.66 6.93 -23.63
C HIS A 570 9.89 7.64 -22.29
N ALA A 571 11.08 8.22 -22.15
CA ALA A 571 11.52 8.94 -20.95
C ALA A 571 10.72 10.23 -20.70
N VAL A 572 10.13 10.80 -21.73
CA VAL A 572 9.31 12.02 -21.64
C VAL A 572 8.09 11.85 -20.73
N PHE A 573 7.55 10.62 -20.58
CA PHE A 573 6.45 10.30 -19.67
C PHE A 573 6.88 9.94 -18.24
N ARG A 574 8.20 9.81 -17.99
CA ARG A 574 8.76 9.41 -16.70
C ARG A 574 10.02 10.21 -16.36
N ARG A 575 9.89 11.52 -16.38
CA ARG A 575 11.00 12.46 -16.12
C ARG A 575 11.47 12.37 -14.67
N ARG A 576 12.77 12.55 -14.46
CA ARG A 576 13.38 12.65 -13.12
C ARG A 576 13.25 14.04 -12.51
N GLY A 577 13.11 15.08 -13.34
CA GLY A 577 13.00 16.47 -12.93
C GLY A 577 11.73 17.13 -13.47
N TRP A 578 11.41 18.28 -12.89
CA TRP A 578 10.25 19.08 -13.25
C TRP A 578 10.36 19.66 -14.67
N PHE A 579 9.21 19.87 -15.31
CA PHE A 579 9.11 20.69 -16.50
C PHE A 579 9.48 22.14 -16.15
N GLN A 580 10.12 22.83 -17.08
CA GLN A 580 10.58 24.21 -16.88
C GLN A 580 9.80 25.23 -17.71
N GLY A 581 8.93 24.79 -18.62
CA GLY A 581 8.16 25.65 -19.52
C GLY A 581 9.03 26.48 -20.47
N LYS A 582 10.27 26.04 -20.73
CA LYS A 582 11.22 26.76 -21.60
C LYS A 582 12.02 25.79 -22.46
N SER A 583 12.66 26.33 -23.50
CA SER A 583 13.58 25.54 -24.32
C SER A 583 14.82 25.16 -23.53
N ILE A 584 15.09 23.87 -23.46
CA ILE A 584 16.25 23.31 -22.74
C ILE A 584 17.44 23.15 -23.68
N ARG A 585 17.19 22.73 -24.92
CA ARG A 585 18.26 22.51 -25.91
C ARG A 585 17.82 22.99 -27.28
N PRO A 586 18.76 23.54 -28.09
CA PRO A 586 18.46 23.85 -29.49
C PRO A 586 18.19 22.54 -30.26
N ARG A 587 17.16 22.53 -31.09
CA ARG A 587 16.84 21.42 -31.99
C ARG A 587 17.67 21.53 -33.27
N LYS A 588 17.82 20.40 -33.99
CA LYS A 588 18.53 20.37 -35.28
C LYS A 588 17.88 21.24 -36.37
N ASP A 589 16.56 21.46 -36.26
CA ASP A 589 15.79 22.35 -37.13
C ASP A 589 15.93 23.84 -36.81
N GLY A 590 16.75 24.19 -35.78
CA GLY A 590 16.99 25.55 -35.32
C GLY A 590 15.81 26.17 -34.54
N LYS A 591 14.74 25.44 -34.31
CA LYS A 591 13.58 25.92 -33.55
C LYS A 591 13.81 25.72 -32.04
N ALA A 592 13.44 26.72 -31.26
CA ALA A 592 13.37 26.63 -29.80
C ALA A 592 11.95 26.27 -29.39
N ARG A 593 11.76 25.11 -28.76
CA ARG A 593 10.47 24.71 -28.19
C ARG A 593 10.59 24.56 -26.68
N PRO A 594 9.58 24.99 -25.89
CA PRO A 594 9.56 24.67 -24.47
C PRO A 594 9.44 23.15 -24.26
N ASP A 595 9.93 22.66 -23.14
CA ASP A 595 9.89 21.22 -22.79
C ASP A 595 8.45 20.72 -22.58
N ILE A 596 7.49 21.60 -22.32
CA ILE A 596 6.04 21.38 -22.32
C ILE A 596 5.33 22.62 -22.83
N ALA A 597 4.26 22.44 -23.60
CA ALA A 597 3.34 23.49 -24.02
C ALA A 597 1.89 23.05 -23.92
N TRP A 598 1.01 23.99 -23.57
CA TRP A 598 -0.40 23.78 -23.40
C TRP A 598 -1.14 24.56 -24.48
N LEU A 599 -1.93 23.86 -25.27
CA LEU A 599 -2.60 24.43 -26.42
C LEU A 599 -4.12 24.26 -26.31
N ASP A 600 -4.82 25.25 -26.82
CA ASP A 600 -6.26 25.25 -26.89
C ASP A 600 -6.80 24.29 -27.99
N PRO A 601 -8.12 24.10 -28.11
CA PRO A 601 -8.68 23.24 -29.15
C PRO A 601 -8.37 23.67 -30.60
N ASP A 602 -7.94 24.91 -30.82
CA ASP A 602 -7.58 25.44 -32.14
C ASP A 602 -6.07 25.36 -32.42
N GLY A 603 -5.29 24.79 -31.49
CA GLY A 603 -3.84 24.58 -31.62
C GLY A 603 -2.99 25.78 -31.29
N ASN A 604 -3.54 26.81 -30.62
CA ASN A 604 -2.83 27.97 -30.11
C ASN A 604 -2.44 27.78 -28.64
N GLU A 605 -1.44 28.53 -28.15
CA GLU A 605 -1.13 28.52 -26.71
C GLU A 605 -2.33 29.00 -25.89
N MET A 606 -2.62 28.30 -24.78
CA MET A 606 -3.72 28.61 -23.88
C MET A 606 -3.50 29.96 -23.18
N THR A 607 -4.57 30.74 -23.07
CA THR A 607 -4.61 31.99 -22.29
C THR A 607 -5.07 31.72 -20.85
N ASP A 608 -4.81 32.69 -19.95
CA ASP A 608 -5.25 32.61 -18.55
C ASP A 608 -6.79 32.53 -18.44
N GLU A 609 -7.51 33.20 -19.35
CA GLU A 609 -8.98 33.16 -19.40
C GLU A 609 -9.48 31.76 -19.82
N GLN A 610 -8.79 31.09 -20.74
CA GLN A 610 -9.12 29.72 -21.15
C GLN A 610 -8.86 28.70 -20.03
N TRP A 611 -7.78 28.88 -19.26
CA TRP A 611 -7.52 28.08 -18.07
C TRP A 611 -8.60 28.27 -16.99
N ALA A 612 -9.08 29.49 -16.80
CA ALA A 612 -10.08 29.83 -15.79
C ALA A 612 -11.53 29.51 -16.21
N ALA A 613 -11.77 29.08 -17.45
CA ALA A 613 -13.10 28.80 -17.96
C ALA A 613 -13.70 27.51 -17.38
N ASP A 614 -14.70 27.61 -16.52
CA ASP A 614 -15.34 26.50 -15.79
C ASP A 614 -15.80 25.31 -16.65
N LEU A 615 -16.21 25.61 -17.88
CA LEU A 615 -16.75 24.60 -18.81
C LEU A 615 -15.72 24.09 -19.82
N SER A 616 -14.49 24.61 -19.81
CA SER A 616 -13.42 24.10 -20.68
C SER A 616 -12.80 22.84 -20.08
N ARG A 617 -12.79 21.74 -20.84
CA ARG A 617 -12.24 20.44 -20.44
C ARG A 617 -11.49 19.80 -21.60
N THR A 618 -10.99 20.64 -22.52
CA THR A 618 -10.27 20.18 -23.70
C THR A 618 -8.95 20.94 -23.79
N VAL A 619 -7.87 20.19 -23.87
CA VAL A 619 -6.52 20.73 -23.98
C VAL A 619 -5.64 19.81 -24.80
N GLN A 620 -4.71 20.38 -25.55
CA GLN A 620 -3.66 19.68 -26.26
C GLN A 620 -2.32 19.97 -25.56
N VAL A 621 -1.54 18.94 -25.29
CA VAL A 621 -0.26 19.05 -24.54
C VAL A 621 0.87 18.57 -25.43
N VAL A 622 1.81 19.45 -25.76
CA VAL A 622 3.04 19.06 -26.46
C VAL A 622 4.13 18.78 -25.44
N LEU A 623 4.72 17.61 -25.48
CA LEU A 623 5.83 17.17 -24.65
C LEU A 623 7.07 17.02 -25.54
N ASP A 624 8.05 17.95 -25.40
CA ASP A 624 9.27 17.88 -26.21
C ASP A 624 10.28 16.86 -25.63
N GLY A 625 10.49 15.76 -26.36
CA GLY A 625 11.44 14.73 -25.99
C GLY A 625 12.90 15.20 -25.98
N HIS A 626 13.24 16.31 -26.65
CA HIS A 626 14.55 16.94 -26.59
C HIS A 626 14.71 17.87 -25.37
N GLY A 627 13.59 18.18 -24.69
CA GLY A 627 13.51 19.05 -23.51
C GLY A 627 13.78 18.36 -22.17
N ILE A 628 14.30 17.13 -22.11
CA ILE A 628 14.59 16.45 -20.85
C ILE A 628 15.87 17.02 -20.24
N SER A 629 15.71 17.78 -19.12
CA SER A 629 16.81 18.56 -18.52
C SER A 629 17.80 17.70 -17.73
N VAL A 630 17.34 16.65 -17.06
CA VAL A 630 18.16 15.78 -16.20
C VAL A 630 18.84 14.70 -17.05
N PRO A 631 20.18 14.55 -16.98
CA PRO A 631 20.90 13.54 -17.75
C PRO A 631 20.66 12.11 -17.18
N ASP A 632 21.11 11.11 -17.92
CA ASP A 632 21.15 9.73 -17.43
C ASP A 632 22.19 9.55 -16.30
N MET A 633 22.29 8.33 -15.76
CA MET A 633 23.22 7.99 -14.67
C MET A 633 24.72 8.12 -15.06
N ARG A 634 25.01 8.25 -16.35
CA ARG A 634 26.39 8.44 -16.89
C ARG A 634 26.67 9.89 -17.26
N GLY A 635 25.70 10.80 -16.99
CA GLY A 635 25.80 12.21 -17.35
C GLY A 635 25.49 12.53 -18.80
N SER A 636 25.02 11.55 -19.60
CA SER A 636 24.64 11.78 -20.99
C SER A 636 23.24 12.39 -21.10
N PRO A 637 23.03 13.32 -22.05
CA PRO A 637 21.70 13.84 -22.34
C PRO A 637 20.71 12.74 -22.69
N ILE A 638 19.53 12.76 -22.08
CA ILE A 638 18.41 11.92 -22.50
C ILE A 638 17.70 12.65 -23.63
N LEU A 639 17.53 11.98 -24.77
CA LEU A 639 16.76 12.44 -25.92
C LEU A 639 15.67 11.41 -26.19
N ASP A 640 14.47 11.87 -26.51
CA ASP A 640 13.29 11.06 -26.74
C ASP A 640 12.46 11.66 -27.88
N ASP A 641 11.44 10.96 -28.32
CA ASP A 641 10.47 11.46 -29.26
C ASP A 641 9.58 12.54 -28.65
N THR A 642 9.03 13.40 -29.50
CA THR A 642 8.09 14.44 -29.10
C THR A 642 6.66 13.92 -29.23
N PHE A 643 5.84 14.14 -28.21
CA PHE A 643 4.47 13.68 -28.16
C PHE A 643 3.48 14.85 -28.09
N LEU A 644 2.34 14.66 -28.73
CA LEU A 644 1.15 15.47 -28.55
C LEU A 644 0.07 14.61 -27.87
N VAL A 645 -0.39 15.02 -26.69
CA VAL A 645 -1.48 14.38 -25.96
C VAL A 645 -2.70 15.30 -26.00
N VAL A 646 -3.82 14.80 -26.46
CA VAL A 646 -5.10 15.52 -26.48
C VAL A 646 -6.00 14.95 -25.40
N PHE A 647 -6.39 15.76 -24.44
CA PHE A 647 -7.42 15.45 -23.44
C PHE A 647 -8.71 16.14 -23.81
N HIS A 648 -9.78 15.39 -23.96
CA HIS A 648 -11.11 15.91 -24.26
C HIS A 648 -12.13 15.26 -23.32
N ALA A 649 -12.35 15.88 -22.14
CA ALA A 649 -13.26 15.35 -21.14
C ALA A 649 -14.70 15.91 -21.24
N ASN A 650 -14.98 16.78 -22.21
CA ASN A 650 -16.36 17.17 -22.50
C ASN A 650 -17.17 15.97 -23.02
N PRO A 651 -18.46 15.88 -22.68
CA PRO A 651 -19.32 14.78 -23.13
C PRO A 651 -19.66 14.84 -24.63
N GLU A 652 -19.66 16.03 -25.24
CA GLU A 652 -20.01 16.25 -26.67
C GLU A 652 -18.80 16.01 -27.56
N ASP A 653 -19.04 15.48 -28.75
CA ASP A 653 -18.05 15.38 -29.81
C ASP A 653 -17.59 16.77 -30.26
N ARG A 654 -16.31 16.85 -30.67
CA ARG A 654 -15.73 18.11 -31.12
C ARG A 654 -14.76 17.92 -32.27
N THR A 655 -14.71 18.93 -33.18
CA THR A 655 -13.58 19.05 -34.12
C THR A 655 -12.52 19.96 -33.50
N LEU A 656 -11.28 19.45 -33.41
CA LEU A 656 -10.10 20.16 -32.95
C LEU A 656 -9.22 20.47 -34.16
N ARG A 657 -8.32 21.44 -33.99
CA ARG A 657 -7.25 21.70 -34.93
C ARG A 657 -5.94 21.27 -34.31
N LEU A 658 -5.21 20.37 -34.98
CA LEU A 658 -3.88 19.97 -34.51
C LEU A 658 -2.89 21.16 -34.56
N PRO A 659 -1.87 21.19 -33.70
CA PRO A 659 -0.91 22.28 -33.64
C PRO A 659 -0.22 22.52 -34.99
N GLY A 660 0.05 23.80 -35.27
CA GLY A 660 0.75 24.21 -36.50
C GLY A 660 2.22 23.74 -36.55
N PRO A 661 2.92 24.01 -37.67
CA PRO A 661 4.27 23.46 -37.94
C PRO A 661 5.36 24.02 -36.99
N ALA A 662 5.04 24.97 -36.14
CA ALA A 662 5.94 25.38 -35.05
C ALA A 662 6.10 24.29 -33.99
N TRP A 663 5.08 23.45 -33.81
CA TRP A 663 5.00 22.44 -32.78
C TRP A 663 5.35 21.02 -33.23
N GLY A 664 5.25 20.71 -34.51
CA GLY A 664 5.58 19.40 -35.07
C GLY A 664 5.61 19.42 -36.58
N THR A 665 6.35 18.50 -37.20
CA THR A 665 6.47 18.38 -38.66
C THR A 665 5.33 17.57 -39.25
N ALA A 666 4.86 16.54 -38.55
CA ALA A 666 3.65 15.75 -38.78
C ALA A 666 3.40 14.90 -37.53
N TRP A 667 2.21 14.35 -37.41
CA TRP A 667 1.77 13.62 -36.23
C TRP A 667 1.29 12.21 -36.60
N ASN A 668 1.94 11.18 -36.07
CA ASN A 668 1.50 9.80 -36.22
C ASN A 668 0.65 9.41 -35.00
N ARG A 669 -0.59 8.94 -35.22
CA ARG A 669 -1.41 8.46 -34.11
C ARG A 669 -0.77 7.24 -33.45
N VAL A 670 -0.57 7.30 -32.13
CA VAL A 670 -0.13 6.20 -31.27
C VAL A 670 -1.33 5.45 -30.71
N LEU A 671 -2.24 6.19 -30.09
CA LEU A 671 -3.50 5.64 -29.55
C LEU A 671 -4.63 6.68 -29.57
N ASP A 672 -5.85 6.21 -29.57
CA ASP A 672 -7.02 6.90 -29.04
C ASP A 672 -7.81 5.93 -28.14
N THR A 673 -8.53 6.46 -27.15
CA THR A 673 -9.18 5.62 -26.14
C THR A 673 -10.45 4.94 -26.61
N GLU A 674 -11.01 5.34 -27.75
CA GLU A 674 -12.12 4.65 -28.39
C GLU A 674 -11.64 3.39 -29.14
N ARG A 675 -10.68 3.54 -30.06
CA ARG A 675 -10.20 2.46 -30.93
C ARG A 675 -9.01 1.68 -30.34
N GLY A 676 -8.33 2.26 -29.34
CA GLY A 676 -7.12 1.72 -28.76
C GLY A 676 -5.85 2.12 -29.50
N PHE A 677 -4.79 1.34 -29.34
CA PHE A 677 -3.51 1.58 -30.00
C PHE A 677 -3.60 1.41 -31.52
N ALA A 678 -2.89 2.27 -32.26
CA ALA A 678 -2.80 2.19 -33.71
C ALA A 678 -2.20 0.82 -34.14
N THR A 679 -2.77 0.26 -35.20
CA THR A 679 -2.29 -0.99 -35.81
C THR A 679 -1.44 -0.73 -37.08
N GLY A 680 -1.35 0.53 -37.50
CA GLY A 680 -0.57 0.99 -38.64
C GLY A 680 -0.28 2.49 -38.52
N ILE A 681 0.41 3.06 -39.48
CA ILE A 681 0.73 4.49 -39.52
C ILE A 681 -0.51 5.27 -39.96
N GLU A 682 -1.05 6.08 -39.06
CA GLU A 682 -2.08 7.08 -39.38
C GLU A 682 -1.45 8.45 -39.18
N ARG A 683 -1.10 9.11 -40.29
CA ARG A 683 -0.37 10.38 -40.33
C ARG A 683 -1.33 11.56 -40.50
N PHE A 684 -1.09 12.60 -39.74
CA PHE A 684 -1.80 13.88 -39.77
C PHE A 684 -0.82 15.01 -40.01
N GLU A 685 -1.20 15.93 -40.90
CA GLU A 685 -0.41 17.14 -41.14
C GLU A 685 -0.66 18.19 -40.05
N PRO A 686 0.33 19.05 -39.74
CA PRO A 686 0.16 20.15 -38.80
C PRO A 686 -0.96 21.08 -39.23
N GLY A 687 -1.82 21.48 -38.28
CA GLY A 687 -2.99 22.33 -38.52
C GLY A 687 -4.19 21.63 -39.14
N SER A 688 -4.14 20.30 -39.36
CA SER A 688 -5.30 19.54 -39.84
C SER A 688 -6.40 19.45 -38.79
N GLU A 689 -7.64 19.31 -39.25
CA GLU A 689 -8.78 19.09 -38.38
C GLU A 689 -8.86 17.64 -37.92
N LEU A 690 -9.20 17.42 -36.65
CA LEU A 690 -9.36 16.13 -35.99
C LEU A 690 -10.74 16.06 -35.33
N ALA A 691 -11.58 15.15 -35.79
CA ALA A 691 -12.84 14.85 -35.10
C ALA A 691 -12.56 13.93 -33.89
N VAL A 692 -12.89 14.40 -32.69
CA VAL A 692 -12.73 13.64 -31.44
C VAL A 692 -14.09 13.38 -30.81
N LEU A 693 -14.26 12.15 -30.33
CA LEU A 693 -15.47 11.80 -29.58
C LEU A 693 -15.43 12.41 -28.19
N GLY A 694 -16.57 12.70 -27.63
CA GLY A 694 -16.72 13.14 -26.26
C GLY A 694 -16.06 12.13 -25.28
N ARG A 695 -15.40 12.65 -24.27
CA ARG A 695 -14.63 11.87 -23.28
C ARG A 695 -13.61 10.93 -23.93
N SER A 696 -12.57 11.49 -24.56
CA SER A 696 -11.50 10.69 -25.18
C SER A 696 -10.11 11.29 -24.98
N VAL A 697 -9.09 10.42 -24.96
CA VAL A 697 -7.66 10.76 -25.02
C VAL A 697 -7.12 10.34 -26.38
N TRP A 698 -6.30 11.21 -26.97
CA TRP A 698 -5.52 10.89 -28.16
C TRP A 698 -4.06 11.16 -27.91
N VAL A 699 -3.20 10.27 -28.41
CA VAL A 699 -1.74 10.42 -28.33
C VAL A 699 -1.15 10.30 -29.72
N PHE A 700 -0.32 11.27 -30.05
CA PHE A 700 0.45 11.31 -31.29
C PHE A 700 1.92 11.43 -30.98
N GLU A 701 2.73 10.85 -31.86
CA GLU A 701 4.19 10.98 -31.90
C GLU A 701 4.58 11.85 -33.10
N GLU A 702 5.52 12.78 -32.91
CA GLU A 702 6.03 13.60 -34.01
C GLU A 702 6.71 12.70 -35.04
N ALA A 703 6.25 12.73 -36.29
CA ALA A 703 6.90 12.00 -37.38
C ALA A 703 8.27 12.64 -37.70
N THR A 704 9.32 11.83 -37.67
CA THR A 704 10.68 12.23 -38.04
C THR A 704 10.91 12.20 -39.55
#